data_871e6063fdd247e58453d3e0651cab53
#
_entry.id   871e6063fdd247e58453d3e0651cab53
#
_cell.length_a   1.000
_cell.length_b   1.000
_cell.length_c   1.000
_cell.angle_alpha   90.00
_cell.angle_beta   90.00
_cell.angle_gamma   90.00
#
_symmetry.space_group_name_H-M   'P 1'
#
loop_
_entity.id
_entity.type
_entity.pdbx_description
1 polymer ?
#
loop_
_entity_poly.entity_id
_entity_poly.type
_entity_poly.pdbx_seq_one_letter_code
_entity_poly.pdbx_strand_id
1 'polypeptide(L)'
;MQFKNLKVGALVCVSGVYAASIHAEEPAQSDMDAQGRPIEETLVRGQYLQSSQINALRSPTPILDVPQSLSIITSDVIMERGYTAVSEIIEYLPGVSVSQGEGHRDAIVFRGVRSTADFFIDGVRDDVQYFRPLYNLEQLEVLRGPNALLFGRGGTGGILNRVTKKPELGQQFTQLTGYADTFGGGGVQVDTNWATGDNSGFRLNAMLEGLENHRDFFDGDRMAINPTFKMRLSDNTMLDLSYEYVDHEQFIDRGIPTGTDGRPVEAFQKITFGDEDVNVTTLKAHILMASVDHDFSESTKGKATFFHGDYDKSYQNFYASGYNEASAPNEVTLDGYVDTTQRQNTVLSGNLVNESIIGGMQHRFLAGAEFVHTKSDQDRWNTLWSATADDKETFFINRPLQVLGGVGVNSSGMPTTNDFYVDLNDDTRVSIDVYSAFIQDEISITEKFDIVLGARFDHFAIDVFNVPNNDESSRTDEEVSPRVGVVFKPTVNMSLYASYSESFLPRSGEQFANINGSNGQLDPNTFENMELGFKWDLASDLSLTAAAFQIQQTSPQVADNDPSTLDVIETETDGVEIQIEGRLADFWNISAAYTYLDGEQVGRSGPSGRRPRELPENMFSLWNSFQFSQKLSGGLGLTYQDESFINNSNSAVLPSYTRIDAALYYQLSNTLR
;
A
#
# COMPACT_ATOMS: atom_id res chain seq x y z
N MET A 1 -27.35 -4.07 10.77
CA MET A 1 -28.38 -5.08 10.40
C MET A 1 -27.62 -6.39 10.27
N GLN A 2 -27.65 -7.21 11.30
CA GLN A 2 -26.87 -8.45 11.38
C GLN A 2 -27.47 -9.49 10.43
N PHE A 3 -26.70 -9.94 9.45
CA PHE A 3 -26.99 -11.16 8.69
C PHE A 3 -26.41 -12.38 9.44
N LYS A 4 -26.97 -12.76 10.55
CA LYS A 4 -26.70 -14.06 11.19
C LYS A 4 -27.60 -15.13 10.57
N ASN A 5 -26.97 -16.22 10.11
CA ASN A 5 -27.52 -17.51 9.69
C ASN A 5 -27.89 -17.67 8.20
N LEU A 6 -26.89 -17.96 7.36
CA LEU A 6 -27.09 -18.85 6.22
C LEU A 6 -25.99 -19.92 6.25
N LYS A 7 -26.24 -21.02 6.97
CA LYS A 7 -25.42 -22.23 6.83
C LYS A 7 -25.81 -22.92 5.53
N VAL A 8 -25.00 -22.75 4.50
CA VAL A 8 -25.09 -23.53 3.26
C VAL A 8 -24.04 -24.65 3.33
N GLY A 9 -24.51 -25.88 3.20
CA GLY A 9 -23.69 -27.08 3.25
C GLY A 9 -22.63 -27.11 2.13
N ALA A 10 -21.55 -27.80 2.42
CA ALA A 10 -20.36 -27.97 1.61
C ALA A 10 -20.69 -28.34 0.14
N LEU A 11 -20.61 -27.34 -0.72
CA LEU A 11 -20.42 -27.53 -2.14
C LEU A 11 -19.02 -26.97 -2.46
N VAL A 12 -18.21 -27.74 -3.17
CA VAL A 12 -16.92 -27.26 -3.68
C VAL A 12 -17.22 -26.05 -4.56
N CYS A 13 -17.13 -24.85 -3.99
CA CYS A 13 -17.29 -23.61 -4.75
C CYS A 13 -15.92 -23.14 -5.20
N VAL A 14 -15.69 -23.25 -6.49
CA VAL A 14 -14.72 -22.46 -7.21
C VAL A 14 -15.13 -20.99 -6.97
N SER A 15 -14.24 -20.19 -6.42
CA SER A 15 -14.45 -18.75 -6.29
C SER A 15 -14.68 -18.17 -7.69
N GLY A 16 -15.91 -17.81 -7.99
CA GLY A 16 -16.31 -17.22 -9.27
C GLY A 16 -16.57 -15.73 -9.08
N VAL A 17 -15.73 -14.90 -9.68
CA VAL A 17 -16.02 -13.48 -9.88
C VAL A 17 -17.02 -13.40 -11.05
N TYR A 18 -18.24 -12.93 -10.79
CA TYR A 18 -19.24 -12.71 -11.82
C TYR A 18 -19.32 -11.21 -12.10
N ALA A 19 -18.84 -10.80 -13.27
CA ALA A 19 -19.08 -9.46 -13.79
C ALA A 19 -20.23 -9.49 -14.82
N ALA A 20 -21.31 -8.80 -14.53
CA ALA A 20 -22.40 -8.58 -15.48
C ALA A 20 -22.38 -7.11 -15.95
N SER A 21 -22.05 -6.89 -17.22
CA SER A 21 -22.15 -5.57 -17.85
C SER A 21 -23.49 -5.46 -18.58
N ILE A 22 -24.37 -4.58 -18.10
CA ILE A 22 -25.61 -4.25 -18.79
C ILE A 22 -25.32 -3.01 -19.65
N HIS A 23 -25.10 -3.20 -20.95
CA HIS A 23 -24.98 -2.10 -21.90
C HIS A 23 -26.38 -1.69 -22.36
N ALA A 24 -26.72 -0.43 -22.18
CA ALA A 24 -27.80 0.22 -22.86
C ALA A 24 -27.20 0.94 -24.10
N GLU A 25 -27.58 0.45 -25.29
CA GLU A 25 -27.25 0.90 -26.65
C GLU A 25 -25.84 0.53 -27.19
N GLU A 26 -25.85 0.19 -28.51
CA GLU A 26 -24.65 -0.14 -29.27
C GLU A 26 -23.63 1.00 -29.25
N PRO A 27 -22.35 0.70 -29.01
CA PRO A 27 -21.32 1.71 -29.07
C PRO A 27 -21.19 2.25 -30.50
N ALA A 28 -21.03 3.56 -30.63
CA ALA A 28 -20.51 4.19 -31.83
C ALA A 28 -19.25 3.43 -32.26
N GLN A 29 -19.12 3.14 -33.59
CA GLN A 29 -17.99 2.40 -34.16
C GLN A 29 -16.67 2.86 -33.53
N SER A 30 -16.18 2.12 -32.52
CA SER A 30 -14.84 2.28 -32.01
C SER A 30 -13.84 1.83 -33.06
N ASP A 31 -12.78 2.56 -33.23
CA ASP A 31 -11.68 2.19 -34.11
C ASP A 31 -11.18 0.79 -33.74
N MET A 32 -11.34 -0.16 -34.66
CA MET A 32 -10.87 -1.52 -34.54
C MET A 32 -9.48 -1.61 -35.19
N ASP A 33 -8.56 -2.39 -34.60
CA ASP A 33 -7.30 -2.70 -35.26
C ASP A 33 -7.54 -3.49 -36.59
N ALA A 34 -6.48 -3.68 -37.37
CA ALA A 34 -6.55 -4.40 -38.64
C ALA A 34 -7.02 -5.86 -38.48
N GLN A 35 -7.18 -6.36 -37.24
CA GLN A 35 -7.69 -7.70 -36.90
C GLN A 35 -9.07 -7.66 -36.25
N GLY A 36 -9.74 -6.49 -36.19
CA GLY A 36 -11.11 -6.35 -35.68
C GLY A 36 -11.20 -6.40 -34.14
N ARG A 37 -10.15 -6.02 -33.41
CA ARG A 37 -10.11 -5.95 -31.95
C ARG A 37 -10.27 -4.49 -31.49
N PRO A 38 -10.93 -4.21 -30.36
CA PRO A 38 -10.98 -2.86 -29.80
C PRO A 38 -9.57 -2.33 -29.55
N ILE A 39 -9.26 -1.16 -30.05
CA ILE A 39 -7.91 -0.54 -29.92
C ILE A 39 -7.54 -0.30 -28.45
N GLU A 40 -8.49 -0.05 -27.57
CA GLU A 40 -8.24 0.19 -26.15
C GLU A 40 -7.64 -1.02 -25.40
N GLU A 41 -8.14 -2.23 -25.64
CA GLU A 41 -7.54 -3.44 -25.01
C GLU A 41 -6.14 -3.76 -25.52
N THR A 42 -5.82 -3.34 -26.74
CA THR A 42 -4.50 -3.59 -27.34
C THR A 42 -3.47 -2.55 -26.89
N LEU A 43 -3.88 -1.31 -26.68
CA LEU A 43 -2.98 -0.21 -26.24
C LEU A 43 -2.47 -0.38 -24.79
N VAL A 44 -3.30 -0.90 -23.89
CA VAL A 44 -2.92 -1.08 -22.49
C VAL A 44 -1.87 -2.19 -22.30
N ARG A 45 -1.85 -3.21 -23.15
CA ARG A 45 -0.92 -4.34 -23.04
C ARG A 45 0.29 -4.24 -23.97
N GLY A 46 0.19 -3.51 -25.07
CA GLY A 46 1.19 -3.56 -26.13
C GLY A 46 2.22 -2.45 -26.17
N GLN A 47 2.05 -1.41 -25.35
CA GLN A 47 2.97 -0.28 -25.26
C GLN A 47 3.20 0.15 -23.81
N TYR A 48 3.24 -0.81 -22.90
CA TYR A 48 3.34 -0.57 -21.46
C TYR A 48 4.47 0.40 -21.11
N LEU A 49 5.69 0.19 -21.59
CA LEU A 49 6.82 1.06 -21.28
C LEU A 49 6.78 2.40 -22.02
N GLN A 50 5.99 2.53 -23.08
CA GLN A 50 5.81 3.79 -23.81
C GLN A 50 4.57 4.57 -23.31
N SER A 51 3.83 4.01 -22.35
CA SER A 51 2.70 4.68 -21.73
C SER A 51 3.19 5.85 -20.85
N SER A 52 2.46 6.97 -20.92
CA SER A 52 2.62 8.11 -20.00
C SER A 52 1.53 8.14 -18.92
N GLN A 53 0.83 7.04 -18.72
CA GLN A 53 -0.33 6.96 -17.82
C GLN A 53 0.07 6.64 -16.37
N ILE A 54 1.09 7.31 -15.83
CA ILE A 54 1.46 7.20 -14.43
C ILE A 54 1.05 8.47 -13.71
N ASN A 55 0.03 8.35 -12.85
CA ASN A 55 -0.49 9.46 -12.07
C ASN A 55 0.55 9.97 -11.05
N ALA A 56 1.28 9.06 -10.42
CA ALA A 56 2.27 9.35 -9.39
C ALA A 56 3.41 10.26 -9.86
N LEU A 57 3.77 10.26 -11.15
CA LEU A 57 4.90 11.07 -11.65
C LEU A 57 4.57 12.55 -11.80
N ARG A 58 3.29 12.93 -11.79
CA ARG A 58 2.84 14.33 -12.00
C ARG A 58 3.30 14.96 -13.33
N SER A 59 3.85 14.15 -14.23
CA SER A 59 4.40 14.52 -15.54
C SER A 59 4.04 13.45 -16.57
N PRO A 60 3.76 13.80 -17.84
CA PRO A 60 3.44 12.85 -18.91
C PRO A 60 4.70 12.14 -19.45
N THR A 61 5.55 11.64 -18.57
CA THR A 61 6.80 10.97 -18.94
C THR A 61 6.52 9.50 -19.25
N PRO A 62 6.91 8.98 -20.43
CA PRO A 62 6.82 7.56 -20.74
C PRO A 62 7.59 6.72 -19.73
N ILE A 63 7.07 5.53 -19.38
CA ILE A 63 7.70 4.64 -18.40
C ILE A 63 9.14 4.30 -18.79
N LEU A 64 9.40 4.18 -20.10
CA LEU A 64 10.73 3.91 -20.65
C LEU A 64 11.76 4.99 -20.27
N ASP A 65 11.32 6.25 -20.13
CA ASP A 65 12.15 7.41 -19.85
C ASP A 65 12.29 7.72 -18.34
N VAL A 66 11.59 6.97 -17.50
CA VAL A 66 11.64 7.15 -16.03
C VAL A 66 12.84 6.39 -15.45
N PRO A 67 13.83 7.05 -14.84
CA PRO A 67 14.98 6.38 -14.22
C PRO A 67 14.64 5.83 -12.83
N GLN A 68 13.66 4.94 -12.75
CA GLN A 68 13.20 4.29 -11.51
C GLN A 68 12.43 3.02 -11.82
N SER A 69 12.54 2.03 -10.95
CA SER A 69 11.72 0.81 -10.99
C SER A 69 10.29 1.10 -10.58
N LEU A 70 9.34 0.64 -11.39
CA LEU A 70 7.92 0.80 -11.10
C LEU A 70 7.10 -0.35 -11.69
N SER A 71 5.91 -0.58 -11.15
CA SER A 71 4.92 -1.53 -11.66
C SER A 71 3.53 -0.90 -11.63
N ILE A 72 2.71 -1.22 -12.62
CA ILE A 72 1.30 -0.77 -12.71
C ILE A 72 0.42 -2.00 -12.79
N ILE A 73 -0.58 -2.06 -11.92
CA ILE A 73 -1.58 -3.13 -11.90
C ILE A 73 -2.93 -2.49 -12.20
N THR A 74 -3.51 -2.83 -13.34
CA THR A 74 -4.77 -2.27 -13.79
C THR A 74 -5.96 -2.93 -13.12
N SER A 75 -7.12 -2.26 -13.15
CA SER A 75 -8.40 -2.80 -12.66
C SER A 75 -8.75 -4.15 -13.32
N ASP A 76 -8.40 -4.33 -14.58
CA ASP A 76 -8.63 -5.59 -15.29
C ASP A 76 -7.82 -6.75 -14.69
N VAL A 77 -6.55 -6.52 -14.33
CA VAL A 77 -5.71 -7.51 -13.66
C VAL A 77 -6.24 -7.80 -12.25
N ILE A 78 -6.69 -6.77 -11.52
CA ILE A 78 -7.30 -6.93 -10.19
C ILE A 78 -8.54 -7.83 -10.28
N MET A 79 -9.43 -7.57 -11.24
CA MET A 79 -10.64 -8.37 -11.47
C MET A 79 -10.31 -9.78 -12.01
N GLU A 80 -9.39 -9.89 -12.96
CA GLU A 80 -9.02 -11.19 -13.55
C GLU A 80 -8.47 -12.15 -12.50
N ARG A 81 -7.63 -11.64 -11.59
CA ARG A 81 -7.00 -12.46 -10.54
C ARG A 81 -7.84 -12.56 -9.27
N GLY A 82 -8.96 -11.83 -9.20
CA GLY A 82 -9.89 -11.85 -8.06
C GLY A 82 -9.29 -11.25 -6.78
N TYR A 83 -8.40 -10.28 -6.91
CA TYR A 83 -7.78 -9.64 -5.75
C TYR A 83 -8.78 -8.81 -4.97
N THR A 84 -8.80 -8.99 -3.65
CA THR A 84 -9.66 -8.27 -2.70
C THR A 84 -8.85 -7.40 -1.72
N ALA A 85 -7.55 -7.64 -1.61
CA ALA A 85 -6.65 -6.94 -0.71
C ALA A 85 -5.36 -6.48 -1.42
N VAL A 86 -4.77 -5.40 -0.93
CA VAL A 86 -3.48 -4.87 -1.42
C VAL A 86 -2.37 -5.93 -1.30
N SER A 87 -2.37 -6.70 -0.20
CA SER A 87 -1.39 -7.76 0.04
C SER A 87 -1.32 -8.80 -1.07
N GLU A 88 -2.46 -9.21 -1.64
CA GLU A 88 -2.54 -10.20 -2.71
C GLU A 88 -1.88 -9.71 -4.01
N ILE A 89 -1.98 -8.41 -4.28
CA ILE A 89 -1.32 -7.78 -5.43
C ILE A 89 0.20 -7.75 -5.21
N ILE A 90 0.63 -7.33 -4.02
CA ILE A 90 2.04 -7.12 -3.68
C ILE A 90 2.87 -8.39 -3.82
N GLU A 91 2.32 -9.55 -3.47
CA GLU A 91 3.01 -10.85 -3.57
C GLU A 91 3.43 -11.24 -5.00
N TYR A 92 2.85 -10.60 -6.02
CA TYR A 92 3.20 -10.83 -7.42
C TYR A 92 4.16 -9.78 -8.01
N LEU A 93 4.62 -8.83 -7.20
CA LEU A 93 5.49 -7.74 -7.65
C LEU A 93 6.94 -7.94 -7.19
N PRO A 94 7.94 -7.52 -8.00
CA PRO A 94 9.34 -7.59 -7.57
C PRO A 94 9.66 -6.54 -6.52
N GLY A 95 10.61 -6.84 -5.63
CA GLY A 95 11.19 -5.90 -4.67
C GLY A 95 10.27 -5.47 -3.53
N VAL A 96 9.12 -6.09 -3.41
CA VAL A 96 8.14 -5.79 -2.36
C VAL A 96 7.61 -7.05 -1.72
N SER A 97 7.38 -7.01 -0.41
CA SER A 97 6.74 -8.08 0.34
C SER A 97 5.71 -7.50 1.31
N VAL A 98 4.91 -8.38 1.88
CA VAL A 98 3.83 -8.00 2.80
C VAL A 98 4.29 -8.24 4.23
N SER A 99 4.02 -7.26 5.11
CA SER A 99 4.08 -7.42 6.55
C SER A 99 2.66 -7.52 7.09
N GLN A 100 2.37 -8.56 7.89
CA GLN A 100 1.07 -8.67 8.56
C GLN A 100 0.86 -7.56 9.60
N GLY A 101 1.95 -7.04 10.14
CA GLY A 101 1.91 -5.99 11.15
C GLY A 101 1.13 -6.41 12.40
N GLU A 102 0.25 -5.52 12.84
CA GLU A 102 -0.62 -5.76 14.00
C GLU A 102 -2.02 -6.25 13.62
N GLY A 103 -2.23 -6.68 12.35
CA GLY A 103 -3.48 -7.29 11.89
C GLY A 103 -4.64 -6.31 11.69
N HIS A 104 -4.37 -4.99 11.58
CA HIS A 104 -5.41 -3.97 11.43
C HIS A 104 -5.15 -2.97 10.29
N ARG A 105 -4.12 -3.22 9.45
CA ARG A 105 -3.70 -2.30 8.39
C ARG A 105 -2.89 -2.98 7.30
N ASP A 106 -2.85 -2.37 6.12
CA ASP A 106 -1.83 -2.68 5.14
C ASP A 106 -0.44 -2.28 5.67
N ALA A 107 0.54 -3.13 5.45
CA ALA A 107 1.94 -2.86 5.71
C ALA A 107 2.79 -3.50 4.61
N ILE A 108 3.61 -2.71 3.95
CA ILE A 108 4.43 -3.14 2.81
C ILE A 108 5.89 -2.98 3.18
N VAL A 109 6.69 -3.95 2.74
CA VAL A 109 8.15 -3.90 2.85
C VAL A 109 8.72 -3.69 1.45
N PHE A 110 9.23 -2.51 1.20
CA PHE A 110 9.88 -2.15 -0.06
C PHE A 110 11.39 -2.35 0.09
N ARG A 111 11.95 -3.35 -0.61
CA ARG A 111 13.41 -3.60 -0.62
C ARG A 111 14.02 -3.67 0.80
N GLY A 112 13.29 -4.26 1.76
CA GLY A 112 13.71 -4.37 3.16
C GLY A 112 13.31 -3.19 4.07
N VAL A 113 12.72 -2.13 3.52
CA VAL A 113 12.22 -0.99 4.30
C VAL A 113 10.71 -1.11 4.47
N ARG A 114 10.25 -1.35 5.70
CA ARG A 114 8.83 -1.45 6.02
C ARG A 114 8.21 -0.06 6.15
N SER A 115 7.03 0.12 5.55
CA SER A 115 6.21 1.31 5.71
C SER A 115 4.74 0.98 5.93
N THR A 116 4.08 1.79 6.75
CA THR A 116 2.64 1.79 7.00
C THR A 116 1.98 3.12 6.59
N ALA A 117 2.76 4.08 6.09
CA ALA A 117 2.34 5.45 5.76
C ALA A 117 2.69 5.89 4.33
N ASP A 118 3.37 5.06 3.54
CA ASP A 118 3.76 5.39 2.17
C ASP A 118 2.68 4.98 1.15
N PHE A 119 1.44 5.28 1.51
CA PHE A 119 0.26 5.10 0.68
C PHE A 119 -0.24 6.45 0.17
N PHE A 120 -0.73 6.42 -1.07
CA PHE A 120 -1.23 7.61 -1.76
C PHE A 120 -2.55 7.29 -2.48
N ILE A 121 -3.37 8.30 -2.67
CA ILE A 121 -4.58 8.29 -3.48
C ILE A 121 -4.52 9.44 -4.47
N ASP A 122 -4.53 9.13 -5.77
CA ASP A 122 -4.40 10.09 -6.87
C ASP A 122 -3.20 11.07 -6.69
N GLY A 123 -2.07 10.56 -6.13
CA GLY A 123 -0.86 11.31 -5.87
C GLY A 123 -0.86 12.16 -4.59
N VAL A 124 -1.90 12.07 -3.76
CA VAL A 124 -1.98 12.73 -2.44
C VAL A 124 -1.78 11.69 -1.34
N ARG A 125 -1.03 12.04 -0.30
CA ARG A 125 -0.70 11.13 0.81
C ARG A 125 -1.94 10.73 1.61
N ASP A 126 -2.04 9.41 1.87
CA ASP A 126 -3.05 8.75 2.70
C ASP A 126 -2.32 7.91 3.76
N ASP A 127 -1.87 8.56 4.83
CA ASP A 127 -0.97 8.00 5.85
C ASP A 127 -1.67 7.41 7.08
N VAL A 128 -3.00 7.35 7.08
CA VAL A 128 -3.74 6.65 8.13
C VAL A 128 -3.61 5.14 7.95
N GLN A 129 -3.47 4.42 9.05
CA GLN A 129 -3.27 2.97 9.05
C GLN A 129 -4.60 2.23 8.97
N TYR A 130 -4.95 1.65 7.83
CA TYR A 130 -6.13 0.81 7.62
C TYR A 130 -5.96 -0.13 6.43
N PHE A 131 -6.87 -1.09 6.24
CA PHE A 131 -6.93 -1.91 5.04
C PHE A 131 -7.67 -1.18 3.92
N ARG A 132 -6.98 -0.93 2.82
CA ARG A 132 -7.48 -0.12 1.70
C ARG A 132 -8.28 -0.96 0.73
N PRO A 133 -9.56 -0.60 0.47
CA PRO A 133 -10.37 -1.32 -0.50
C PRO A 133 -9.89 -1.08 -1.94
N LEU A 134 -10.16 -2.06 -2.83
CA LEU A 134 -9.74 -2.02 -4.24
C LEU A 134 -10.87 -1.71 -5.22
N TYR A 135 -12.12 -1.58 -4.78
CA TYR A 135 -13.34 -1.53 -5.60
C TYR A 135 -13.41 -0.34 -6.59
N ASN A 136 -12.80 0.78 -6.23
CA ASN A 136 -12.83 2.04 -6.98
C ASN A 136 -11.52 2.35 -7.71
N LEU A 137 -10.65 1.36 -7.88
CA LEU A 137 -9.35 1.56 -8.53
C LEU A 137 -9.44 1.41 -10.04
N GLU A 138 -8.87 2.37 -10.75
CA GLU A 138 -8.49 2.27 -12.17
C GLU A 138 -7.17 1.51 -12.30
N GLN A 139 -6.20 1.84 -11.44
CA GLN A 139 -4.91 1.16 -11.35
C GLN A 139 -4.26 1.36 -9.99
N LEU A 140 -3.33 0.46 -9.67
CA LEU A 140 -2.41 0.54 -8.55
C LEU A 140 -1.01 0.74 -9.09
N GLU A 141 -0.34 1.80 -8.66
CA GLU A 141 1.03 2.13 -9.05
C GLU A 141 1.97 1.87 -7.88
N VAL A 142 3.03 1.11 -8.11
CA VAL A 142 4.05 0.78 -7.11
C VAL A 142 5.39 1.28 -7.62
N LEU A 143 5.95 2.31 -6.97
CA LEU A 143 7.25 2.87 -7.27
C LEU A 143 8.22 2.41 -6.19
N ARG A 144 9.33 1.83 -6.57
CA ARG A 144 10.38 1.30 -5.67
C ARG A 144 11.55 2.24 -5.58
N GLY A 145 12.18 2.27 -4.41
CA GLY A 145 13.24 3.22 -4.05
C GLY A 145 12.69 4.56 -3.55
N PRO A 146 13.44 5.24 -2.68
CA PRO A 146 13.13 6.56 -2.14
C PRO A 146 12.80 7.58 -3.23
N ASN A 147 11.73 8.35 -3.06
CA ASN A 147 11.34 9.40 -4.00
C ASN A 147 10.63 10.55 -3.31
N ALA A 148 11.35 11.26 -2.44
CA ALA A 148 10.80 12.42 -1.76
C ALA A 148 10.47 13.57 -2.71
N LEU A 149 11.12 13.68 -3.88
CA LEU A 149 10.85 14.75 -4.84
C LEU A 149 9.36 14.89 -5.15
N LEU A 150 8.68 13.77 -5.40
CA LEU A 150 7.27 13.75 -5.78
C LEU A 150 6.33 13.58 -4.58
N PHE A 151 6.78 12.90 -3.53
CA PHE A 151 5.93 12.42 -2.44
C PHE A 151 6.22 13.06 -1.08
N GLY A 152 7.28 13.86 -0.97
CA GLY A 152 7.69 14.51 0.28
C GLY A 152 8.24 13.52 1.31
N ARG A 153 8.05 13.85 2.57
CA ARG A 153 8.47 13.02 3.71
C ARG A 153 7.99 11.57 3.56
N GLY A 154 8.76 10.60 4.00
CA GLY A 154 8.47 9.18 3.76
C GLY A 154 8.85 8.77 2.34
N GLY A 155 8.15 7.79 1.75
CA GLY A 155 8.58 7.17 0.50
C GLY A 155 9.93 6.49 0.67
N THR A 156 10.14 5.92 1.83
CA THR A 156 11.44 5.52 2.35
C THR A 156 12.08 4.38 1.56
N GLY A 157 11.31 3.34 1.26
CA GLY A 157 11.71 2.24 0.38
C GLY A 157 10.95 2.25 -0.94
N GLY A 158 9.88 3.04 -1.02
CA GLY A 158 8.98 3.11 -2.16
C GLY A 158 7.61 3.65 -1.75
N ILE A 159 6.68 3.70 -2.71
CA ILE A 159 5.31 4.15 -2.47
C ILE A 159 4.30 3.26 -3.21
N LEU A 160 3.08 3.24 -2.70
CA LEU A 160 1.91 2.67 -3.34
C LEU A 160 0.87 3.78 -3.58
N ASN A 161 0.54 4.03 -4.86
CA ASN A 161 -0.44 5.03 -5.25
C ASN A 161 -1.69 4.36 -5.83
N ARG A 162 -2.84 4.60 -5.21
CA ARG A 162 -4.14 4.18 -5.70
C ARG A 162 -4.68 5.24 -6.66
N VAL A 163 -4.87 4.90 -7.92
CA VAL A 163 -5.51 5.77 -8.91
C VAL A 163 -6.98 5.42 -8.96
N THR A 164 -7.85 6.36 -8.62
CA THR A 164 -9.29 6.13 -8.52
C THR A 164 -9.98 6.27 -9.87
N LYS A 165 -11.05 5.50 -10.07
CA LYS A 165 -11.91 5.57 -11.25
C LYS A 165 -12.58 6.94 -11.36
N LYS A 166 -12.48 7.56 -12.54
CA LYS A 166 -13.09 8.86 -12.86
C LYS A 166 -14.26 8.66 -13.83
N PRO A 167 -15.24 9.61 -13.90
CA PRO A 167 -16.27 9.55 -14.92
C PRO A 167 -15.70 9.58 -16.33
N GLU A 168 -16.20 8.70 -17.17
CA GLU A 168 -15.93 8.65 -18.61
C GLU A 168 -16.98 9.48 -19.34
N LEU A 169 -16.53 10.60 -19.94
CA LEU A 169 -17.44 11.52 -20.63
C LEU A 169 -18.01 10.86 -21.91
N GLY A 170 -19.31 10.98 -22.09
CA GLY A 170 -20.00 10.42 -23.24
C GLY A 170 -20.29 8.92 -23.16
N GLN A 171 -19.89 8.24 -22.09
CA GLN A 171 -20.11 6.81 -21.88
C GLN A 171 -21.24 6.55 -20.88
N GLN A 172 -21.97 5.46 -21.08
CA GLN A 172 -22.95 4.93 -20.14
C GLN A 172 -22.75 3.43 -19.96
N PHE A 173 -22.49 3.01 -18.73
CA PHE A 173 -22.40 1.58 -18.41
C PHE A 173 -22.75 1.34 -16.95
N THR A 174 -23.05 0.08 -16.63
CA THR A 174 -23.16 -0.43 -15.27
C THR A 174 -22.54 -1.80 -15.23
N GLN A 175 -21.58 -1.97 -14.32
CA GLN A 175 -20.95 -3.23 -14.01
C GLN A 175 -21.35 -3.65 -12.60
N LEU A 176 -21.76 -4.91 -12.44
CA LEU A 176 -22.05 -5.54 -11.17
C LEU A 176 -21.11 -6.74 -11.02
N THR A 177 -20.33 -6.76 -9.95
CA THR A 177 -19.44 -7.86 -9.61
C THR A 177 -19.87 -8.47 -8.29
N GLY A 178 -19.95 -9.81 -8.23
CA GLY A 178 -20.21 -10.55 -7.00
C GLY A 178 -19.23 -11.70 -6.88
N TYR A 179 -18.81 -11.98 -5.65
CA TYR A 179 -17.93 -13.10 -5.34
C TYR A 179 -18.28 -13.72 -4.00
N ALA A 180 -17.83 -14.95 -3.80
CA ALA A 180 -17.90 -15.65 -2.52
C ALA A 180 -16.72 -16.60 -2.43
N ASP A 181 -16.26 -16.87 -1.22
CA ASP A 181 -15.18 -17.80 -0.94
C ASP A 181 -15.65 -19.04 -0.17
N THR A 182 -14.72 -19.98 0.04
CA THR A 182 -15.02 -21.23 0.76
C THR A 182 -14.98 -21.10 2.27
N PHE A 183 -14.61 -19.95 2.80
CA PHE A 183 -14.57 -19.67 4.24
C PHE A 183 -15.91 -19.11 4.74
N GLY A 184 -16.72 -18.55 3.82
CA GLY A 184 -18.01 -17.92 4.13
C GLY A 184 -18.05 -16.44 3.81
N GLY A 185 -16.91 -15.87 3.45
CA GLY A 185 -16.78 -14.49 3.00
C GLY A 185 -17.35 -14.27 1.60
N GLY A 186 -17.54 -13.02 1.23
CA GLY A 186 -18.00 -12.64 -0.10
C GLY A 186 -18.46 -11.21 -0.17
N GLY A 187 -18.69 -10.73 -1.40
CA GLY A 187 -19.06 -9.32 -1.59
C GLY A 187 -19.78 -9.03 -2.88
N VAL A 188 -20.29 -7.82 -2.96
CA VAL A 188 -20.92 -7.24 -4.15
C VAL A 188 -20.34 -5.86 -4.39
N GLN A 189 -19.97 -5.59 -5.66
CA GLN A 189 -19.45 -4.30 -6.11
C GLN A 189 -20.28 -3.77 -7.27
N VAL A 190 -20.48 -2.47 -7.30
CA VAL A 190 -21.17 -1.75 -8.38
C VAL A 190 -20.25 -0.67 -8.91
N ASP A 191 -20.10 -0.59 -10.22
CA ASP A 191 -19.45 0.49 -10.94
C ASP A 191 -20.41 0.97 -12.04
N THR A 192 -20.90 2.20 -11.91
CA THR A 192 -21.84 2.74 -12.88
C THR A 192 -21.46 4.15 -13.29
N ASN A 193 -21.44 4.38 -14.59
CA ASN A 193 -21.08 5.65 -15.22
C ASN A 193 -22.26 6.21 -16.00
N TRP A 194 -22.59 7.47 -15.77
CA TRP A 194 -23.64 8.19 -16.47
C TRP A 194 -23.07 9.44 -17.15
N ALA A 195 -23.20 9.54 -18.46
CA ALA A 195 -23.00 10.79 -19.16
C ALA A 195 -24.17 11.72 -18.85
N THR A 196 -23.87 12.87 -18.22
CA THR A 196 -24.88 13.92 -17.94
C THR A 196 -24.92 14.98 -19.03
N GLY A 197 -24.13 14.80 -20.09
CA GLY A 197 -23.98 15.63 -21.28
C GLY A 197 -22.63 15.37 -21.95
N ASP A 198 -22.33 16.09 -23.03
CA ASP A 198 -21.05 15.95 -23.74
C ASP A 198 -19.84 16.42 -22.90
N ASN A 199 -20.09 17.30 -21.94
CA ASN A 199 -19.07 17.97 -21.12
C ASN A 199 -19.06 17.55 -19.65
N SER A 200 -19.94 16.64 -19.23
CA SER A 200 -20.00 16.22 -17.85
C SER A 200 -20.43 14.77 -17.69
N GLY A 201 -19.95 14.14 -16.63
CA GLY A 201 -20.25 12.76 -16.28
C GLY A 201 -20.25 12.56 -14.77
N PHE A 202 -20.97 11.55 -14.35
CA PHE A 202 -21.03 11.08 -12.98
C PHE A 202 -20.72 9.58 -12.95
N ARG A 203 -19.86 9.13 -12.03
CA ARG A 203 -19.59 7.71 -11.81
C ARG A 203 -19.78 7.38 -10.34
N LEU A 204 -20.36 6.25 -10.06
CA LEU A 204 -20.56 5.74 -8.72
C LEU A 204 -19.93 4.37 -8.61
N ASN A 205 -18.98 4.23 -7.70
CA ASN A 205 -18.47 2.95 -7.24
C ASN A 205 -19.00 2.69 -5.84
N ALA A 206 -19.42 1.46 -5.55
CA ALA A 206 -19.86 1.04 -4.22
C ALA A 206 -19.54 -0.43 -3.99
N MET A 207 -19.30 -0.80 -2.72
CA MET A 207 -19.08 -2.19 -2.32
C MET A 207 -19.71 -2.50 -0.97
N LEU A 208 -20.10 -3.76 -0.82
CA LEU A 208 -20.46 -4.40 0.46
C LEU A 208 -19.74 -5.75 0.50
N GLU A 209 -19.04 -6.03 1.59
CA GLU A 209 -18.21 -7.23 1.72
C GLU A 209 -18.28 -7.78 3.14
N GLY A 210 -18.45 -9.10 3.26
CA GLY A 210 -18.21 -9.85 4.48
C GLY A 210 -16.89 -10.60 4.37
N LEU A 211 -16.06 -10.50 5.39
CA LEU A 211 -14.70 -11.05 5.45
C LEU A 211 -14.69 -12.30 6.35
N GLU A 212 -14.08 -13.36 5.84
CA GLU A 212 -13.86 -14.62 6.56
C GLU A 212 -12.54 -15.22 6.11
N ASN A 213 -11.89 -16.04 6.95
CA ASN A 213 -10.70 -16.80 6.52
C ASN A 213 -10.58 -18.14 7.29
N HIS A 214 -9.43 -18.81 7.18
CA HIS A 214 -9.17 -20.12 7.79
C HIS A 214 -8.87 -20.07 9.30
N ARG A 215 -8.76 -18.88 9.89
CA ARG A 215 -8.46 -18.69 11.31
C ARG A 215 -9.74 -18.71 12.14
N ASP A 216 -9.66 -19.22 13.36
CA ASP A 216 -10.80 -19.22 14.30
C ASP A 216 -11.21 -17.76 14.62
N PHE A 217 -12.51 -17.48 14.64
CA PHE A 217 -13.13 -16.18 14.98
C PHE A 217 -12.86 -15.03 14.01
N PHE A 218 -12.12 -15.27 12.93
CA PHE A 218 -11.88 -14.20 11.96
C PHE A 218 -13.16 -13.94 11.16
N ASP A 219 -13.69 -12.74 11.34
CA ASP A 219 -14.83 -12.20 10.60
C ASP A 219 -14.67 -10.69 10.42
N GLY A 220 -15.48 -10.09 9.58
CA GLY A 220 -15.55 -8.64 9.41
C GLY A 220 -16.53 -8.22 8.34
N ASP A 221 -16.86 -6.94 8.37
CA ASP A 221 -17.73 -6.29 7.39
C ASP A 221 -17.05 -5.03 6.83
N ARG A 222 -17.20 -4.81 5.54
CA ARG A 222 -16.70 -3.59 4.90
C ARG A 222 -17.73 -3.03 3.93
N MET A 223 -18.00 -1.74 4.07
CA MET A 223 -18.83 -0.98 3.15
C MET A 223 -18.04 0.23 2.64
N ALA A 224 -18.13 0.50 1.36
CA ALA A 224 -17.56 1.71 0.78
C ALA A 224 -18.41 2.25 -0.36
N ILE A 225 -18.42 3.58 -0.53
CA ILE A 225 -19.10 4.29 -1.59
C ILE A 225 -18.26 5.46 -2.07
N ASN A 226 -18.09 5.58 -3.38
CA ASN A 226 -17.30 6.64 -4.00
C ASN A 226 -18.05 7.25 -5.20
N PRO A 227 -18.93 8.25 -4.99
CA PRO A 227 -19.43 9.09 -6.06
C PRO A 227 -18.36 10.05 -6.57
N THR A 228 -18.23 10.13 -7.88
CA THR A 228 -17.30 11.02 -8.57
C THR A 228 -18.03 11.82 -9.64
N PHE A 229 -17.60 13.05 -9.89
CA PHE A 229 -18.15 13.93 -10.91
C PHE A 229 -17.02 14.58 -11.70
N LYS A 230 -17.13 14.56 -13.02
CA LYS A 230 -16.20 15.20 -13.94
C LYS A 230 -16.93 16.19 -14.82
N MET A 231 -16.32 17.37 -15.03
CA MET A 231 -16.92 18.40 -15.86
C MET A 231 -15.84 19.19 -16.63
N ARG A 232 -16.02 19.31 -17.93
CA ARG A 232 -15.27 20.23 -18.79
C ARG A 232 -15.82 21.63 -18.63
N LEU A 233 -15.10 22.50 -17.91
CA LEU A 233 -15.49 23.88 -17.66
C LEU A 233 -15.25 24.78 -18.88
N SER A 234 -14.21 24.46 -19.67
CA SER A 234 -13.88 25.07 -20.96
C SER A 234 -13.13 24.05 -21.82
N ASP A 235 -12.76 24.41 -23.05
CA ASP A 235 -11.96 23.53 -23.92
C ASP A 235 -10.62 23.15 -23.28
N ASN A 236 -10.10 23.98 -22.37
CA ASN A 236 -8.79 23.84 -21.74
C ASN A 236 -8.87 23.54 -20.24
N THR A 237 -10.05 23.35 -19.65
CA THR A 237 -10.18 23.22 -18.20
C THR A 237 -11.10 22.07 -17.84
N MET A 238 -10.58 21.12 -17.06
CA MET A 238 -11.31 19.99 -16.51
C MET A 238 -11.40 20.10 -15.00
N LEU A 239 -12.57 19.87 -14.45
CA LEU A 239 -12.84 19.74 -13.01
C LEU A 239 -13.20 18.29 -12.71
N ASP A 240 -12.53 17.70 -11.70
CA ASP A 240 -12.87 16.40 -11.11
C ASP A 240 -13.22 16.60 -9.63
N LEU A 241 -14.31 16.00 -9.18
CA LEU A 241 -14.74 15.95 -7.78
C LEU A 241 -14.94 14.51 -7.38
N SER A 242 -14.46 14.14 -6.20
CA SER A 242 -14.59 12.79 -5.64
C SER A 242 -14.90 12.89 -4.15
N TYR A 243 -15.80 12.03 -3.70
CA TYR A 243 -16.03 11.78 -2.29
C TYR A 243 -15.99 10.28 -2.05
N GLU A 244 -15.30 9.82 -1.01
CA GLU A 244 -15.28 8.43 -0.61
C GLU A 244 -15.69 8.32 0.87
N TYR A 245 -16.57 7.38 1.17
CA TYR A 245 -16.88 6.93 2.52
C TYR A 245 -16.52 5.47 2.64
N VAL A 246 -15.78 5.13 3.70
CA VAL A 246 -15.43 3.75 4.06
C VAL A 246 -15.86 3.51 5.50
N ASP A 247 -16.58 2.41 5.73
CA ASP A 247 -16.92 1.86 7.05
C ASP A 247 -16.42 0.43 7.09
N HIS A 248 -15.53 0.13 8.02
CA HIS A 248 -14.82 -1.13 8.11
C HIS A 248 -14.75 -1.59 9.56
N GLU A 249 -15.15 -2.82 9.80
CA GLU A 249 -15.00 -3.53 11.06
C GLU A 249 -14.45 -4.92 10.79
N GLN A 250 -13.42 -5.34 11.53
CA GLN A 250 -12.78 -6.63 11.31
C GLN A 250 -12.17 -7.16 12.60
N PHE A 251 -12.21 -8.48 12.77
CA PHE A 251 -11.46 -9.16 13.82
C PHE A 251 -9.95 -8.94 13.64
N ILE A 252 -9.23 -8.70 14.75
CA ILE A 252 -7.77 -8.55 14.77
C ILE A 252 -7.11 -9.88 15.12
N ASP A 253 -6.45 -10.50 14.15
CA ASP A 253 -5.57 -11.64 14.37
C ASP A 253 -4.11 -11.16 14.45
N ARG A 254 -3.48 -11.35 15.60
CA ARG A 254 -2.07 -10.97 15.85
C ARG A 254 -1.09 -12.13 15.58
N GLY A 255 -1.56 -13.23 14.97
CA GLY A 255 -0.75 -14.39 14.64
C GLY A 255 -0.54 -15.37 15.80
N ILE A 256 0.50 -16.19 15.70
CA ILE A 256 0.79 -17.28 16.63
C ILE A 256 2.17 -17.11 17.28
N PRO A 257 2.37 -17.67 18.50
CA PRO A 257 3.65 -17.55 19.18
C PRO A 257 4.77 -18.37 18.52
N THR A 258 6.00 -17.97 18.84
CA THR A 258 7.23 -18.64 18.42
C THR A 258 7.60 -19.75 19.40
N GLY A 259 7.97 -20.93 18.88
CA GLY A 259 8.48 -22.05 19.66
C GLY A 259 9.93 -21.91 20.08
N THR A 260 10.44 -22.93 20.75
CA THR A 260 11.84 -22.95 21.26
C THR A 260 12.90 -23.01 20.15
N ASP A 261 12.49 -23.41 18.94
CA ASP A 261 13.32 -23.45 17.74
C ASP A 261 13.41 -22.11 17.00
N GLY A 262 12.74 -21.07 17.53
CA GLY A 262 12.65 -19.76 16.91
C GLY A 262 11.68 -19.67 15.73
N ARG A 263 10.83 -20.68 15.53
CA ARG A 263 9.84 -20.75 14.45
C ARG A 263 8.41 -20.67 14.98
N PRO A 264 7.43 -20.23 14.17
CA PRO A 264 6.02 -20.27 14.57
C PRO A 264 5.58 -21.70 14.93
N VAL A 265 4.79 -21.83 15.99
CA VAL A 265 4.29 -23.14 16.43
C VAL A 265 3.18 -23.59 15.48
N GLU A 266 3.51 -24.46 14.53
CA GLU A 266 2.58 -24.89 13.46
C GLU A 266 1.27 -25.50 13.98
N ALA A 267 1.32 -26.17 15.15
CA ALA A 267 0.12 -26.70 15.78
C ALA A 267 -0.95 -25.64 16.09
N PHE A 268 -0.58 -24.36 16.12
CA PHE A 268 -1.44 -23.24 16.42
C PHE A 268 -1.95 -22.50 15.19
N GLN A 269 -1.64 -22.95 13.98
CA GLN A 269 -1.99 -22.22 12.74
C GLN A 269 -3.48 -21.91 12.53
N LYS A 270 -4.39 -22.57 13.24
CA LYS A 270 -5.83 -22.25 13.24
C LYS A 270 -6.27 -21.46 14.47
N ILE A 271 -5.43 -21.41 15.52
CA ILE A 271 -5.76 -20.80 16.79
C ILE A 271 -5.49 -19.30 16.70
N THR A 272 -6.51 -18.48 16.98
CA THR A 272 -6.32 -17.05 17.27
C THR A 272 -6.09 -16.86 18.78
N PHE A 273 -5.11 -16.04 19.11
CA PHE A 273 -4.79 -15.69 20.49
C PHE A 273 -5.45 -14.34 20.81
N GLY A 274 -6.78 -14.39 20.96
CA GLY A 274 -7.63 -13.24 21.18
C GLY A 274 -9.05 -13.68 21.58
N ASP A 275 -9.90 -12.74 21.83
CA ASP A 275 -11.30 -12.93 22.19
C ASP A 275 -12.20 -12.53 21.02
N GLU A 276 -13.18 -13.37 20.69
CA GLU A 276 -14.11 -13.18 19.56
C GLU A 276 -14.85 -11.83 19.62
N ASP A 277 -15.24 -11.41 20.83
CA ASP A 277 -16.04 -10.20 21.04
C ASP A 277 -15.19 -8.94 21.31
N VAL A 278 -13.87 -9.08 21.46
CA VAL A 278 -12.97 -8.02 21.94
C VAL A 278 -11.94 -7.61 20.90
N ASN A 279 -11.37 -8.58 20.17
CA ASN A 279 -10.35 -8.28 19.16
C ASN A 279 -11.00 -7.65 17.92
N VAL A 280 -11.11 -6.34 17.89
CA VAL A 280 -11.77 -5.64 16.79
C VAL A 280 -11.04 -4.38 16.37
N THR A 281 -10.91 -4.16 15.06
CA THR A 281 -10.55 -2.86 14.48
C THR A 281 -11.74 -2.26 13.77
N THR A 282 -11.93 -0.97 13.96
CA THR A 282 -12.95 -0.19 13.26
C THR A 282 -12.32 0.99 12.53
N LEU A 283 -12.90 1.38 11.42
CA LEU A 283 -12.57 2.60 10.70
C LEU A 283 -13.81 3.23 10.11
N LYS A 284 -13.96 4.53 10.29
CA LYS A 284 -14.83 5.38 9.48
C LYS A 284 -13.99 6.46 8.82
N ALA A 285 -14.02 6.50 7.51
CA ALA A 285 -13.25 7.49 6.74
C ALA A 285 -14.16 8.27 5.80
N HIS A 286 -14.01 9.59 5.80
CA HIS A 286 -14.63 10.52 4.86
C HIS A 286 -13.51 11.22 4.09
N ILE A 287 -13.45 11.02 2.79
CA ILE A 287 -12.39 11.55 1.93
C ILE A 287 -13.03 12.40 0.83
N LEU A 288 -12.71 13.68 0.80
CA LEU A 288 -13.13 14.61 -0.23
C LEU A 288 -11.92 15.04 -1.05
N MET A 289 -12.04 14.96 -2.37
CA MET A 289 -11.01 15.43 -3.29
C MET A 289 -11.63 16.28 -4.40
N ALA A 290 -10.95 17.36 -4.76
CA ALA A 290 -11.26 18.19 -5.91
C ALA A 290 -9.99 18.49 -6.68
N SER A 291 -9.99 18.34 -8.00
CA SER A 291 -8.87 18.74 -8.83
C SER A 291 -9.31 19.50 -10.07
N VAL A 292 -8.46 20.45 -10.46
CA VAL A 292 -8.61 21.21 -11.68
C VAL A 292 -7.37 21.02 -12.51
N ASP A 293 -7.55 20.48 -13.71
CA ASP A 293 -6.52 20.38 -14.75
C ASP A 293 -6.77 21.52 -15.76
N HIS A 294 -5.72 22.29 -16.09
CA HIS A 294 -5.82 23.41 -17.02
C HIS A 294 -4.65 23.44 -18.00
N ASP A 295 -4.97 23.47 -19.29
CA ASP A 295 -4.02 23.66 -20.37
C ASP A 295 -3.86 25.17 -20.65
N PHE A 296 -2.80 25.79 -20.11
CA PHE A 296 -2.47 27.20 -20.35
C PHE A 296 -2.05 27.46 -21.79
N SER A 297 -1.40 26.47 -22.39
CA SER A 297 -0.99 26.41 -23.80
C SER A 297 -0.76 24.95 -24.22
N GLU A 298 -0.43 24.72 -25.48
CA GLU A 298 -0.02 23.38 -25.96
C GLU A 298 1.18 22.81 -25.20
N SER A 299 2.07 23.70 -24.72
CA SER A 299 3.31 23.31 -24.02
C SER A 299 3.26 23.48 -22.50
N THR A 300 2.20 24.07 -21.94
CA THR A 300 2.13 24.34 -20.50
C THR A 300 0.81 23.87 -19.93
N LYS A 301 0.89 22.92 -19.00
CA LYS A 301 -0.25 22.34 -18.31
C LYS A 301 -0.09 22.52 -16.81
N GLY A 302 -1.19 22.68 -16.12
CA GLY A 302 -1.19 22.78 -14.66
C GLY A 302 -2.30 21.97 -14.04
N LYS A 303 -2.03 21.50 -12.83
CA LYS A 303 -3.01 20.82 -12.00
C LYS A 303 -3.00 21.43 -10.61
N ALA A 304 -4.19 21.67 -10.06
CA ALA A 304 -4.38 22.02 -8.66
C ALA A 304 -5.29 20.99 -8.00
N THR A 305 -4.92 20.53 -6.79
CA THR A 305 -5.66 19.50 -6.05
C THR A 305 -5.90 19.99 -4.63
N PHE A 306 -7.14 19.85 -4.18
CA PHE A 306 -7.57 19.93 -2.79
C PHE A 306 -7.95 18.54 -2.32
N PHE A 307 -7.50 18.17 -1.13
CA PHE A 307 -7.85 16.94 -0.44
C PHE A 307 -8.22 17.24 1.01
N HIS A 308 -9.26 16.59 1.52
CA HIS A 308 -9.61 16.59 2.92
C HIS A 308 -10.07 15.20 3.33
N GLY A 309 -9.36 14.60 4.28
CA GLY A 309 -9.70 13.31 4.88
C GLY A 309 -10.01 13.46 6.36
N ASP A 310 -11.09 12.85 6.83
CA ASP A 310 -11.49 12.75 8.24
C ASP A 310 -11.63 11.27 8.59
N TYR A 311 -10.86 10.82 9.58
CA TYR A 311 -10.71 9.42 9.93
C TYR A 311 -10.96 9.23 11.43
N ASP A 312 -11.85 8.30 11.75
CA ASP A 312 -12.10 7.80 13.11
C ASP A 312 -11.78 6.32 13.12
N LYS A 313 -10.77 5.93 13.88
CA LYS A 313 -10.25 4.58 13.92
C LYS A 313 -10.03 4.13 15.34
N SER A 314 -10.35 2.87 15.63
CA SER A 314 -9.90 2.20 16.84
C SER A 314 -9.43 0.78 16.52
N TYR A 315 -8.53 0.25 17.34
CA TYR A 315 -8.29 -1.17 17.39
C TYR A 315 -8.05 -1.61 18.84
N GLN A 316 -8.77 -2.64 19.21
CA GLN A 316 -8.75 -3.25 20.52
C GLN A 316 -8.35 -4.71 20.36
N ASN A 317 -7.38 -5.17 21.13
CA ASN A 317 -6.86 -6.51 20.91
C ASN A 317 -6.23 -7.13 22.15
N PHE A 318 -6.34 -8.46 22.23
CA PHE A 318 -5.40 -9.31 22.94
C PHE A 318 -4.46 -9.98 21.98
N TYR A 319 -3.25 -10.31 22.43
CA TYR A 319 -2.27 -11.04 21.66
C TYR A 319 -1.38 -11.89 22.57
N ALA A 320 -0.75 -12.93 21.99
CA ALA A 320 0.21 -13.78 22.70
C ALA A 320 1.51 -13.01 22.92
N SER A 321 1.73 -12.50 24.13
CA SER A 321 2.95 -11.78 24.53
C SER A 321 4.01 -12.70 25.15
N GLY A 322 3.62 -13.89 25.62
CA GLY A 322 4.52 -14.87 26.19
C GLY A 322 4.05 -16.30 25.98
N TYR A 323 5.00 -17.14 25.56
CA TYR A 323 4.80 -18.59 25.40
C TYR A 323 6.10 -19.34 25.70
N ASN A 324 6.02 -20.44 26.42
CA ASN A 324 7.17 -21.26 26.73
C ASN A 324 6.85 -22.75 26.46
N GLU A 325 7.20 -23.19 25.26
CA GLU A 325 6.97 -24.54 24.80
C GLU A 325 7.63 -25.62 25.70
N ALA A 326 8.80 -25.32 26.25
CA ALA A 326 9.58 -26.28 27.02
C ALA A 326 9.05 -26.49 28.44
N SER A 327 8.59 -25.43 29.12
CA SER A 327 8.18 -25.49 30.55
C SER A 327 6.68 -25.46 30.76
N ALA A 328 5.93 -24.81 29.85
CA ALA A 328 4.47 -24.62 29.95
C ALA A 328 3.81 -24.68 28.56
N PRO A 329 3.87 -25.83 27.84
CA PRO A 329 3.42 -25.93 26.43
C PRO A 329 1.91 -25.75 26.27
N ASN A 330 1.13 -25.78 27.36
CA ASN A 330 -0.31 -25.61 27.34
C ASN A 330 -0.77 -24.24 27.86
N GLU A 331 0.14 -23.32 28.08
CA GLU A 331 -0.14 -22.01 28.65
C GLU A 331 0.35 -20.90 27.71
N VAL A 332 -0.38 -19.80 27.66
CA VAL A 332 -0.02 -18.58 26.93
C VAL A 332 -0.28 -17.37 27.80
N THR A 333 0.64 -16.42 27.80
CA THR A 333 0.43 -15.11 28.42
C THR A 333 -0.16 -14.19 27.36
N LEU A 334 -1.32 -13.65 27.63
CA LEU A 334 -1.98 -12.61 26.83
C LEU A 334 -1.69 -11.25 27.43
N ASP A 335 -1.39 -10.32 26.56
CA ASP A 335 -1.32 -8.89 26.77
C ASP A 335 -2.37 -8.22 25.90
N GLY A 336 -2.76 -6.98 26.18
CA GLY A 336 -3.77 -6.32 25.37
C GLY A 336 -3.75 -4.80 25.54
N TYR A 337 -4.29 -4.14 24.54
CA TYR A 337 -4.44 -2.69 24.54
C TYR A 337 -5.51 -2.23 23.54
N VAL A 338 -5.91 -0.98 23.70
CA VAL A 338 -6.75 -0.24 22.76
C VAL A 338 -5.95 0.96 22.26
N ASP A 339 -5.92 1.16 20.95
CA ASP A 339 -5.48 2.42 20.34
C ASP A 339 -6.66 3.07 19.62
N THR A 340 -6.83 4.36 19.84
CA THR A 340 -7.77 5.20 19.10
C THR A 340 -7.00 6.24 18.30
N THR A 341 -7.54 6.65 17.16
CA THR A 341 -6.98 7.70 16.33
C THR A 341 -8.10 8.46 15.64
N GLN A 342 -8.22 9.74 15.96
CA GLN A 342 -9.04 10.69 15.21
C GLN A 342 -8.10 11.61 14.44
N ARG A 343 -8.12 11.53 13.10
CA ARG A 343 -7.18 12.29 12.26
C ARG A 343 -7.89 13.03 11.15
N GLN A 344 -7.51 14.30 10.99
CA GLN A 344 -7.93 15.15 9.89
C GLN A 344 -6.70 15.59 9.09
N ASN A 345 -6.73 15.32 7.80
CA ASN A 345 -5.69 15.73 6.85
C ASN A 345 -6.27 16.68 5.82
N THR A 346 -5.66 17.83 5.64
CA THR A 346 -6.01 18.79 4.57
C THR A 346 -4.77 19.03 3.72
N VAL A 347 -4.89 18.82 2.41
CA VAL A 347 -3.79 19.03 1.46
C VAL A 347 -4.23 19.97 0.35
N LEU A 348 -3.39 20.96 0.06
CA LEU A 348 -3.46 21.79 -1.12
C LEU A 348 -2.17 21.59 -1.91
N SER A 349 -2.28 21.12 -3.13
CA SER A 349 -1.13 20.96 -4.01
C SER A 349 -1.38 21.57 -5.37
N GLY A 350 -0.31 22.06 -5.99
CA GLY A 350 -0.34 22.58 -7.36
C GLY A 350 0.95 22.28 -8.07
N ASN A 351 0.85 21.92 -9.35
CA ASN A 351 2.02 21.72 -10.19
C ASN A 351 1.79 22.24 -11.61
N LEU A 352 2.89 22.60 -12.25
CA LEU A 352 2.96 23.03 -13.63
C LEU A 352 3.96 22.15 -14.36
N VAL A 353 3.59 21.71 -15.55
CA VAL A 353 4.49 21.04 -16.50
C VAL A 353 4.63 21.93 -17.71
N ASN A 354 5.89 22.19 -18.14
CA ASN A 354 6.16 22.96 -19.36
C ASN A 354 7.13 22.19 -20.24
N GLU A 355 6.79 22.03 -21.51
CA GLU A 355 7.68 21.48 -22.53
C GLU A 355 8.23 22.62 -23.41
N SER A 356 9.54 22.72 -23.49
CA SER A 356 10.22 23.80 -24.23
C SER A 356 11.55 23.34 -24.84
N ILE A 357 12.01 24.07 -25.86
CA ILE A 357 13.32 23.84 -26.46
C ILE A 357 14.26 24.96 -26.04
N ILE A 358 15.32 24.63 -25.31
CA ILE A 358 16.32 25.55 -24.81
C ILE A 358 17.68 25.10 -25.29
N GLY A 359 18.40 25.96 -25.98
CA GLY A 359 19.74 25.62 -26.50
C GLY A 359 19.78 24.45 -27.51
N GLY A 360 18.64 24.14 -28.13
CA GLY A 360 18.48 23.01 -29.04
C GLY A 360 18.18 21.67 -28.39
N MET A 361 18.02 21.65 -27.05
CA MET A 361 17.61 20.47 -26.27
C MET A 361 16.15 20.61 -25.87
N GLN A 362 15.42 19.50 -25.81
CA GLN A 362 14.07 19.46 -25.29
C GLN A 362 14.12 19.41 -23.77
N HIS A 363 13.37 20.29 -23.10
CA HIS A 363 13.22 20.32 -21.66
C HIS A 363 11.76 20.07 -21.31
N ARG A 364 11.54 19.23 -20.30
CA ARG A 364 10.25 19.06 -19.64
C ARG A 364 10.40 19.46 -18.18
N PHE A 365 9.97 20.67 -17.86
CA PHE A 365 10.00 21.20 -16.51
C PHE A 365 8.73 20.79 -15.76
N LEU A 366 8.90 20.29 -14.56
CA LEU A 366 7.87 20.11 -13.54
C LEU A 366 8.22 21.02 -12.36
N ALA A 367 7.32 21.89 -11.97
CA ALA A 367 7.46 22.68 -10.75
C ALA A 367 6.17 22.63 -9.95
N GLY A 368 6.25 22.61 -8.65
CA GLY A 368 5.06 22.55 -7.82
C GLY A 368 5.30 22.98 -6.38
N ALA A 369 4.18 23.13 -5.67
CA ALA A 369 4.14 23.43 -4.24
C ALA A 369 3.02 22.62 -3.57
N GLU A 370 3.20 22.33 -2.29
CA GLU A 370 2.25 21.58 -1.49
C GLU A 370 2.17 22.15 -0.08
N PHE A 371 0.96 22.24 0.44
CA PHE A 371 0.67 22.56 1.83
C PHE A 371 -0.12 21.39 2.43
N VAL A 372 0.32 20.89 3.58
CA VAL A 372 -0.38 19.86 4.34
C VAL A 372 -0.62 20.37 5.75
N HIS A 373 -1.86 20.25 6.22
CA HIS A 373 -2.23 20.46 7.61
C HIS A 373 -2.87 19.19 8.16
N THR A 374 -2.28 18.64 9.21
CA THR A 374 -2.77 17.42 9.89
C THR A 374 -3.07 17.72 11.35
N LYS A 375 -4.25 17.31 11.80
CA LYS A 375 -4.57 17.19 13.23
C LYS A 375 -4.80 15.73 13.57
N SER A 376 -4.23 15.25 14.66
CA SER A 376 -4.41 13.89 15.14
C SER A 376 -4.55 13.88 16.65
N ASP A 377 -5.58 13.19 17.14
CA ASP A 377 -5.81 12.87 18.54
C ASP A 377 -5.67 11.36 18.67
N GLN A 378 -4.76 10.90 19.55
CA GLN A 378 -4.37 9.49 19.63
C GLN A 378 -4.28 9.07 21.09
N ASP A 379 -5.04 8.03 21.44
CA ASP A 379 -5.01 7.47 22.78
C ASP A 379 -4.54 6.02 22.75
N ARG A 380 -3.80 5.63 23.78
CA ARG A 380 -3.50 4.23 24.09
C ARG A 380 -3.87 3.90 25.52
N TRP A 381 -4.64 2.83 25.66
CA TRP A 381 -5.03 2.28 26.93
C TRP A 381 -4.52 0.84 27.04
N ASN A 382 -3.77 0.52 28.09
CA ASN A 382 -3.43 -0.86 28.38
C ASN A 382 -4.64 -1.57 28.97
N THR A 383 -4.69 -2.89 28.79
CA THR A 383 -5.68 -3.71 29.46
C THR A 383 -5.30 -3.90 30.94
N LEU A 384 -6.28 -4.18 31.81
CA LEU A 384 -6.05 -4.47 33.21
C LEU A 384 -6.78 -5.76 33.61
N TRP A 385 -6.00 -6.77 34.03
CA TRP A 385 -6.54 -8.02 34.52
C TRP A 385 -6.72 -8.01 36.04
N SER A 386 -7.90 -8.39 36.52
CA SER A 386 -8.23 -8.33 37.95
C SER A 386 -7.40 -9.29 38.81
N ALA A 387 -6.95 -10.42 38.28
CA ALA A 387 -6.22 -11.42 39.04
C ALA A 387 -4.75 -11.05 39.23
N THR A 388 -4.14 -10.40 38.25
CA THR A 388 -2.73 -9.96 38.30
C THR A 388 -2.57 -8.49 38.68
N ALA A 389 -3.64 -7.69 38.53
CA ALA A 389 -3.59 -6.22 38.57
C ALA A 389 -2.50 -5.66 37.62
N ASP A 390 -2.38 -6.25 36.42
CA ASP A 390 -1.37 -5.97 35.42
C ASP A 390 -2.00 -6.04 34.01
N ASP A 391 -1.31 -5.59 33.00
CA ASP A 391 -1.69 -5.69 31.59
C ASP A 391 -1.60 -7.12 31.05
N LYS A 392 -1.00 -8.06 31.79
CA LYS A 392 -0.75 -9.44 31.40
C LYS A 392 -1.42 -10.47 32.31
N GLU A 393 -1.96 -11.52 31.68
CA GLU A 393 -2.51 -12.69 32.38
C GLU A 393 -2.21 -13.96 31.59
N THR A 394 -2.08 -15.11 32.30
CA THR A 394 -1.74 -16.39 31.69
C THR A 394 -2.95 -17.32 31.66
N PHE A 395 -3.22 -17.89 30.49
CA PHE A 395 -4.33 -18.77 30.22
C PHE A 395 -3.90 -20.12 29.68
N PHE A 396 -4.74 -21.16 29.85
CA PHE A 396 -4.54 -22.41 29.11
C PHE A 396 -4.91 -22.22 27.63
N ILE A 397 -4.12 -22.86 26.74
CA ILE A 397 -4.38 -22.90 25.29
C ILE A 397 -5.50 -23.91 24.99
N ASN A 398 -6.64 -23.79 25.66
CA ASN A 398 -7.82 -24.60 25.38
C ASN A 398 -8.77 -23.81 24.48
N ARG A 399 -9.49 -24.51 23.63
CA ARG A 399 -10.49 -23.85 22.79
C ARG A 399 -11.92 -24.11 23.26
N PRO A 400 -12.76 -23.05 23.31
CA PRO A 400 -12.40 -21.62 23.14
C PRO A 400 -11.47 -21.16 24.26
N LEU A 401 -10.53 -20.27 23.95
CA LEU A 401 -9.82 -19.47 24.97
C LEU A 401 -10.92 -18.78 25.77
N GLN A 402 -11.06 -19.16 27.03
CA GLN A 402 -12.16 -18.65 27.84
C GLN A 402 -11.79 -17.30 28.45
N VAL A 403 -11.69 -16.29 27.62
CA VAL A 403 -11.82 -14.90 28.01
C VAL A 403 -13.24 -14.50 27.62
N LEU A 404 -14.22 -15.01 28.34
CA LEU A 404 -15.61 -14.78 28.05
C LEU A 404 -16.03 -13.42 28.59
N GLY A 405 -16.47 -12.51 27.73
CA GLY A 405 -17.30 -11.37 28.06
C GLY A 405 -16.96 -10.64 29.37
N GLY A 406 -15.65 -10.46 29.64
CA GLY A 406 -15.15 -9.85 30.86
C GLY A 406 -14.92 -10.79 32.06
N VAL A 407 -15.14 -12.09 31.92
CA VAL A 407 -14.83 -13.06 33.01
C VAL A 407 -14.18 -14.30 32.40
N GLY A 408 -12.88 -14.49 32.63
CA GLY A 408 -12.16 -15.69 32.26
C GLY A 408 -11.71 -16.52 33.47
N VAL A 409 -11.12 -17.67 33.20
CA VAL A 409 -10.42 -18.48 34.20
C VAL A 409 -8.97 -18.61 33.75
N ASN A 410 -8.03 -18.08 34.55
CA ASN A 410 -6.60 -18.14 34.22
C ASN A 410 -6.01 -19.55 34.38
N SER A 411 -4.76 -19.74 34.04
CA SER A 411 -4.08 -21.06 34.13
C SER A 411 -3.97 -21.59 35.57
N SER A 412 -4.12 -20.73 36.57
CA SER A 412 -4.18 -21.11 37.98
C SER A 412 -5.58 -21.50 38.44
N GLY A 413 -6.59 -21.49 37.56
CA GLY A 413 -7.99 -21.79 37.87
C GLY A 413 -8.72 -20.68 38.62
N MET A 414 -8.19 -19.44 38.63
CA MET A 414 -8.82 -18.29 39.27
C MET A 414 -9.69 -17.54 38.27
N PRO A 415 -10.91 -17.13 38.65
CA PRO A 415 -11.70 -16.20 37.87
C PRO A 415 -10.94 -14.87 37.73
N THR A 416 -10.90 -14.36 36.52
CA THR A 416 -10.29 -13.06 36.21
C THR A 416 -11.20 -12.29 35.27
N THR A 417 -11.26 -10.99 35.45
CA THR A 417 -11.94 -10.06 34.56
C THR A 417 -10.88 -9.19 33.89
N ASN A 418 -11.23 -8.69 32.72
CA ASN A 418 -10.44 -7.72 32.02
C ASN A 418 -11.23 -6.40 31.90
N ASP A 419 -10.53 -5.29 31.97
CA ASP A 419 -11.08 -3.98 31.70
C ASP A 419 -10.13 -3.22 30.76
N PHE A 420 -10.68 -2.73 29.66
CA PHE A 420 -10.06 -1.77 28.76
C PHE A 420 -10.47 -0.37 29.22
N TYR A 421 -9.72 0.66 28.86
CA TYR A 421 -9.99 2.08 29.17
C TYR A 421 -9.85 2.48 30.64
N VAL A 422 -9.13 1.71 31.46
CA VAL A 422 -8.83 2.06 32.86
C VAL A 422 -7.37 2.45 33.09
N ASP A 423 -6.46 1.93 32.28
CA ASP A 423 -5.02 2.22 32.37
C ASP A 423 -4.57 3.03 31.15
N LEU A 424 -4.72 4.35 31.25
CA LEU A 424 -4.30 5.27 30.20
C LEU A 424 -2.76 5.29 30.10
N ASN A 425 -2.23 4.78 28.99
CA ASN A 425 -0.81 4.75 28.69
C ASN A 425 -0.36 6.03 27.96
N ASP A 426 -1.13 6.48 26.96
CA ASP A 426 -0.83 7.66 26.17
C ASP A 426 -2.13 8.36 25.74
N ASP A 427 -2.10 9.69 25.72
CA ASP A 427 -3.12 10.58 25.16
C ASP A 427 -2.35 11.74 24.55
N THR A 428 -2.24 11.75 23.22
CA THR A 428 -1.38 12.66 22.48
C THR A 428 -2.14 13.39 21.40
N ARG A 429 -2.11 14.73 21.46
CA ARG A 429 -2.66 15.61 20.43
C ARG A 429 -1.56 16.19 19.57
N VAL A 430 -1.70 16.06 18.27
CA VAL A 430 -0.69 16.44 17.28
C VAL A 430 -1.26 17.44 16.30
N SER A 431 -0.50 18.49 16.01
CA SER A 431 -0.73 19.41 14.91
C SER A 431 0.51 19.49 14.03
N ILE A 432 0.32 19.33 12.71
CA ILE A 432 1.42 19.33 11.74
C ILE A 432 1.09 20.31 10.62
N ASP A 433 2.09 21.13 10.28
CA ASP A 433 2.07 21.97 9.10
C ASP A 433 3.29 21.68 8.23
N VAL A 434 3.05 21.32 6.96
CA VAL A 434 4.12 21.08 5.99
C VAL A 434 3.99 22.03 4.82
N TYR A 435 5.08 22.72 4.49
CA TYR A 435 5.21 23.56 3.31
C TYR A 435 6.31 23.00 2.43
N SER A 436 5.97 22.73 1.18
CA SER A 436 6.91 22.10 0.26
C SER A 436 6.94 22.82 -1.08
N ALA A 437 8.12 22.83 -1.69
CA ALA A 437 8.31 23.27 -3.07
C ALA A 437 9.25 22.32 -3.79
N PHE A 438 8.96 22.00 -5.05
CA PHE A 438 9.78 21.09 -5.84
C PHE A 438 9.90 21.54 -7.28
N ILE A 439 11.02 21.14 -7.88
CA ILE A 439 11.31 21.36 -9.30
C ILE A 439 12.02 20.12 -9.87
N GLN A 440 11.68 19.76 -11.10
CA GLN A 440 12.38 18.74 -11.88
C GLN A 440 12.51 19.22 -13.31
N ASP A 441 13.66 18.95 -13.94
CA ASP A 441 13.89 19.14 -15.36
C ASP A 441 14.33 17.81 -15.98
N GLU A 442 13.58 17.36 -16.98
CA GLU A 442 13.92 16.23 -17.84
C GLU A 442 14.49 16.80 -19.15
N ILE A 443 15.79 16.65 -19.36
CA ILE A 443 16.54 17.26 -20.45
C ILE A 443 16.89 16.19 -21.48
N SER A 444 16.28 16.23 -22.66
CA SER A 444 16.70 15.39 -23.79
C SER A 444 17.85 16.07 -24.53
N ILE A 445 19.08 15.67 -24.17
CA ILE A 445 20.32 16.18 -24.79
C ILE A 445 20.40 15.73 -26.24
N THR A 446 19.98 14.49 -26.51
CA THR A 446 19.83 13.91 -27.83
C THR A 446 18.62 13.00 -27.86
N GLU A 447 18.20 12.50 -28.99
CA GLU A 447 17.14 11.48 -29.12
C GLU A 447 17.42 10.20 -28.30
N LYS A 448 18.68 9.99 -27.88
CA LYS A 448 19.12 8.78 -27.19
C LYS A 448 19.58 9.01 -25.76
N PHE A 449 19.65 10.24 -25.29
CA PHE A 449 20.25 10.52 -23.99
C PHE A 449 19.49 11.62 -23.26
N ASP A 450 18.89 11.25 -22.13
CA ASP A 450 18.18 12.16 -21.26
C ASP A 450 18.87 12.25 -19.89
N ILE A 451 18.75 13.42 -19.27
CA ILE A 451 19.17 13.70 -17.90
C ILE A 451 17.93 14.17 -17.14
N VAL A 452 17.73 13.65 -15.94
CA VAL A 452 16.69 14.08 -15.00
C VAL A 452 17.38 14.70 -13.79
N LEU A 453 17.04 15.95 -13.50
CA LEU A 453 17.53 16.69 -12.34
C LEU A 453 16.35 17.22 -11.54
N GLY A 454 16.31 16.96 -10.25
CA GLY A 454 15.22 17.44 -9.41
C GLY A 454 15.68 17.70 -7.98
N ALA A 455 14.95 18.57 -7.31
CA ALA A 455 15.09 18.83 -5.89
C ALA A 455 13.74 19.22 -5.30
N ARG A 456 13.51 18.82 -4.06
CA ARG A 456 12.37 19.23 -3.24
C ARG A 456 12.88 19.77 -1.91
N PHE A 457 12.28 20.85 -1.47
CA PHE A 457 12.42 21.40 -0.13
C PHE A 457 11.14 21.13 0.66
N ASP A 458 11.29 20.62 1.86
CA ASP A 458 10.20 20.44 2.82
C ASP A 458 10.52 21.17 4.13
N HIS A 459 9.56 21.96 4.60
CA HIS A 459 9.54 22.52 5.94
C HIS A 459 8.41 21.82 6.69
N PHE A 460 8.79 20.97 7.64
CA PHE A 460 7.90 20.13 8.43
C PHE A 460 7.88 20.62 9.88
N ALA A 461 6.80 21.24 10.30
CA ALA A 461 6.61 21.71 11.67
C ALA A 461 5.57 20.83 12.37
N ILE A 462 5.88 20.37 13.58
CA ILE A 462 5.01 19.55 14.41
C ILE A 462 4.96 20.07 15.82
N ASP A 463 3.75 20.19 16.36
CA ASP A 463 3.45 20.44 17.77
C ASP A 463 2.76 19.20 18.35
N VAL A 464 3.25 18.74 19.50
CA VAL A 464 2.75 17.56 20.23
C VAL A 464 2.41 17.98 21.64
N PHE A 465 1.20 17.72 22.07
CA PHE A 465 0.74 17.88 23.44
C PHE A 465 0.45 16.53 24.06
N ASN A 466 1.25 16.11 25.03
CA ASN A 466 1.02 14.92 25.83
C ASN A 466 0.12 15.26 27.01
N VAL A 467 -1.14 14.82 26.97
CA VAL A 467 -2.17 15.18 27.94
C VAL A 467 -1.90 14.66 29.35
N PRO A 468 -1.51 13.37 29.55
CA PRO A 468 -1.19 12.84 30.88
C PRO A 468 -0.10 13.60 31.63
N ASN A 469 0.91 14.06 30.93
CA ASN A 469 2.06 14.77 31.51
C ASN A 469 1.90 16.29 31.47
N ASN A 470 0.86 16.81 30.79
CA ASN A 470 0.68 18.22 30.49
C ASN A 470 1.96 18.85 29.89
N ASP A 471 2.57 18.15 28.95
CA ASP A 471 3.84 18.50 28.31
C ASP A 471 3.63 18.88 26.85
N GLU A 472 4.21 20.01 26.44
CA GLU A 472 4.19 20.49 25.06
C GLU A 472 5.60 20.34 24.47
N SER A 473 5.68 19.70 23.34
CA SER A 473 6.90 19.56 22.55
C SER A 473 6.67 20.03 21.13
N SER A 474 7.60 20.78 20.58
CA SER A 474 7.54 21.22 19.19
C SER A 474 8.86 20.97 18.47
N ARG A 475 8.76 20.73 17.17
CA ARG A 475 9.94 20.51 16.34
C ARG A 475 9.68 20.99 14.91
N THR A 476 10.77 21.45 14.29
CA THR A 476 10.79 21.75 12.86
C THR A 476 11.95 21.01 12.21
N ASP A 477 11.66 20.29 11.14
CA ASP A 477 12.63 19.66 10.25
C ASP A 477 12.60 20.39 8.90
N GLU A 478 13.78 20.75 8.37
CA GLU A 478 13.93 21.36 7.05
C GLU A 478 14.88 20.49 6.23
N GLU A 479 14.37 19.95 5.13
CA GLU A 479 15.09 18.97 4.34
C GLU A 479 15.06 19.32 2.85
N VAL A 480 16.18 19.01 2.18
CA VAL A 480 16.29 19.08 0.72
C VAL A 480 16.57 17.70 0.17
N SER A 481 15.62 17.15 -0.58
CA SER A 481 15.73 15.82 -1.18
C SER A 481 16.07 15.93 -2.67
N PRO A 482 17.31 15.60 -3.07
CA PRO A 482 17.73 15.60 -4.46
C PRO A 482 17.27 14.35 -5.21
N ARG A 483 17.14 14.47 -6.52
CA ARG A 483 16.96 13.37 -7.46
C ARG A 483 17.76 13.64 -8.71
N VAL A 484 18.58 12.65 -9.12
CA VAL A 484 19.38 12.70 -10.35
C VAL A 484 19.18 11.40 -11.11
N GLY A 485 19.00 11.50 -12.42
CA GLY A 485 18.88 10.33 -13.29
C GLY A 485 19.53 10.58 -14.64
N VAL A 486 20.01 9.54 -15.25
CA VAL A 486 20.43 9.51 -16.65
C VAL A 486 19.77 8.35 -17.35
N VAL A 487 19.29 8.57 -18.57
CA VAL A 487 18.64 7.54 -19.39
C VAL A 487 19.32 7.50 -20.74
N PHE A 488 19.77 6.32 -21.13
CA PHE A 488 20.33 6.06 -22.46
C PHE A 488 19.41 5.12 -23.24
N LYS A 489 18.93 5.57 -24.39
CA LYS A 489 18.02 4.86 -25.31
C LYS A 489 18.79 4.38 -26.54
N PRO A 490 19.38 3.18 -26.53
CA PRO A 490 20.07 2.64 -27.71
C PRO A 490 19.10 2.48 -28.91
N THR A 491 17.84 2.13 -28.61
CA THR A 491 16.73 2.01 -29.56
C THR A 491 15.47 2.65 -28.98
N VAL A 492 14.43 2.86 -29.78
CA VAL A 492 13.17 3.50 -29.37
C VAL A 492 12.35 2.67 -28.36
N ASN A 493 12.65 1.39 -28.24
CA ASN A 493 11.94 0.44 -27.39
C ASN A 493 12.80 -0.08 -26.22
N MET A 494 13.95 0.54 -25.95
CA MET A 494 14.89 0.08 -24.92
C MET A 494 15.56 1.27 -24.25
N SER A 495 15.65 1.24 -22.92
CA SER A 495 16.42 2.18 -22.14
C SER A 495 17.30 1.49 -21.10
N LEU A 496 18.45 2.10 -20.83
CA LEU A 496 19.34 1.86 -19.72
C LEU A 496 19.34 3.12 -18.87
N TYR A 497 19.24 3.00 -17.58
CA TYR A 497 19.26 4.17 -16.70
C TYR A 497 20.13 3.94 -15.48
N ALA A 498 20.63 5.05 -14.92
CA ALA A 498 21.18 5.11 -13.59
C ALA A 498 20.53 6.27 -12.83
N SER A 499 20.26 6.10 -11.55
CA SER A 499 19.66 7.13 -10.71
C SER A 499 20.19 7.15 -9.30
N TYR A 500 20.08 8.33 -8.69
CA TYR A 500 20.27 8.59 -7.28
C TYR A 500 19.08 9.38 -6.75
N SER A 501 18.58 9.00 -5.60
CA SER A 501 17.47 9.71 -4.95
C SER A 501 17.56 9.58 -3.42
N GLU A 502 17.08 10.61 -2.73
CA GLU A 502 17.00 10.67 -1.29
C GLU A 502 15.56 10.87 -0.82
N SER A 503 15.28 10.42 0.41
CA SER A 503 14.11 10.78 1.18
C SER A 503 14.44 10.83 2.66
N PHE A 504 13.50 11.35 3.44
CA PHE A 504 13.62 11.44 4.89
C PHE A 504 12.32 11.05 5.59
N LEU A 505 12.43 10.56 6.81
CA LEU A 505 11.31 10.37 7.71
C LEU A 505 11.51 11.28 8.92
N PRO A 506 10.58 12.22 9.19
CA PRO A 506 10.67 13.10 10.35
C PRO A 506 10.81 12.32 11.65
N ARG A 507 11.45 12.89 12.63
CA ARG A 507 11.74 12.24 13.91
C ARG A 507 10.48 11.78 14.66
N SER A 508 9.37 12.44 14.44
CA SER A 508 8.05 12.03 14.95
C SER A 508 7.59 10.64 14.46
N GLY A 509 8.27 10.07 13.46
CA GLY A 509 7.90 8.80 12.85
C GLY A 509 6.67 8.86 11.96
N GLU A 510 6.22 7.72 11.48
CA GLU A 510 5.08 7.60 10.55
C GLU A 510 3.74 8.01 11.18
N GLN A 511 3.59 7.81 12.49
CA GLN A 511 2.34 8.06 13.22
C GLN A 511 2.38 9.27 14.15
N PHE A 512 3.48 10.03 14.15
CA PHE A 512 3.65 11.32 14.84
C PHE A 512 3.66 11.28 16.39
N ALA A 513 3.78 10.10 16.99
CA ALA A 513 3.66 9.94 18.45
C ALA A 513 4.98 10.02 19.23
N ASN A 514 6.14 10.13 18.56
CA ASN A 514 7.45 9.85 19.19
C ASN A 514 8.33 11.08 19.43
N ILE A 515 7.75 12.24 19.72
CA ILE A 515 8.56 13.40 20.13
C ILE A 515 8.56 13.51 21.64
N ASN A 516 9.74 13.31 22.23
CA ASN A 516 10.00 13.55 23.64
C ASN A 516 11.34 14.29 23.81
N GLY A 517 11.63 14.75 25.02
CA GLY A 517 12.81 15.56 25.30
C GLY A 517 14.15 14.93 24.89
N SER A 518 14.22 13.60 24.81
CA SER A 518 15.45 12.87 24.42
C SER A 518 15.52 12.67 22.91
N ASN A 519 14.43 12.30 22.28
CA ASN A 519 14.38 12.02 20.84
C ASN A 519 14.21 13.28 19.98
N GLY A 520 13.66 14.35 20.54
CA GLY A 520 13.38 15.60 19.82
C GLY A 520 14.63 16.36 19.34
N GLN A 521 15.84 15.94 19.73
CA GLN A 521 17.09 16.57 19.32
C GLN A 521 17.85 15.78 18.24
N LEU A 522 17.39 14.58 17.90
CA LEU A 522 18.03 13.75 16.90
C LEU A 522 17.61 14.18 15.49
N ASP A 523 18.50 14.01 14.50
CA ASP A 523 18.18 14.25 13.12
C ASP A 523 17.11 13.27 12.59
N PRO A 524 16.36 13.61 11.55
CA PRO A 524 15.46 12.70 10.85
C PRO A 524 16.19 11.43 10.38
N ASN A 525 15.42 10.36 10.14
CA ASN A 525 15.97 9.22 9.43
C ASN A 525 16.11 9.59 7.96
N THR A 526 17.22 9.20 7.33
CA THR A 526 17.47 9.43 5.90
C THR A 526 17.56 8.12 5.14
N PHE A 527 17.16 8.16 3.88
CA PHE A 527 17.15 7.02 2.98
C PHE A 527 17.76 7.46 1.66
N GLU A 528 18.76 6.71 1.20
CA GLU A 528 19.45 6.95 -0.06
C GLU A 528 19.28 5.72 -0.96
N ASN A 529 19.09 5.93 -2.24
CA ASN A 529 19.01 4.86 -3.24
C ASN A 529 19.89 5.16 -4.43
N MET A 530 20.72 4.20 -4.77
CA MET A 530 21.42 4.14 -6.04
C MET A 530 20.85 3.00 -6.86
N GLU A 531 20.47 3.27 -8.11
CA GLU A 531 19.84 2.26 -8.96
C GLU A 531 20.43 2.32 -10.38
N LEU A 532 20.73 1.14 -10.92
CA LEU A 532 21.07 0.92 -12.32
C LEU A 532 20.02 -0.02 -12.92
N GLY A 533 19.31 0.41 -13.95
CA GLY A 533 18.22 -0.36 -14.48
C GLY A 533 18.19 -0.40 -16.00
N PHE A 534 17.32 -1.30 -16.46
CA PHE A 534 17.13 -1.65 -17.84
C PHE A 534 15.64 -1.87 -18.11
N LYS A 535 15.11 -1.29 -19.19
CA LYS A 535 13.73 -1.47 -19.64
C LYS A 535 13.71 -1.74 -21.13
N TRP A 536 12.96 -2.74 -21.55
CA TRP A 536 12.90 -3.16 -22.93
C TRP A 536 11.52 -3.70 -23.31
N ASP A 537 10.88 -3.09 -24.31
CA ASP A 537 9.75 -3.67 -25.02
C ASP A 537 10.29 -4.70 -26.01
N LEU A 538 10.30 -5.97 -25.61
CA LEU A 538 10.74 -7.11 -26.43
C LEU A 538 9.89 -7.29 -27.68
N ALA A 539 8.57 -7.01 -27.54
CA ALA A 539 7.58 -6.98 -28.59
C ALA A 539 6.57 -5.86 -28.30
N SER A 540 5.61 -5.63 -29.19
CA SER A 540 4.57 -4.60 -28.99
C SER A 540 3.77 -4.78 -27.69
N ASP A 541 3.72 -5.99 -27.15
CA ASP A 541 2.91 -6.38 -26.01
C ASP A 541 3.65 -7.32 -25.03
N LEU A 542 4.99 -7.24 -25.00
CA LEU A 542 5.83 -7.96 -24.06
C LEU A 542 6.99 -7.07 -23.61
N SER A 543 7.07 -6.79 -22.32
CA SER A 543 8.09 -5.94 -21.71
C SER A 543 8.94 -6.70 -20.70
N LEU A 544 10.23 -6.35 -20.65
CA LEU A 544 11.20 -6.81 -19.66
C LEU A 544 11.79 -5.61 -18.95
N THR A 545 11.79 -5.65 -17.62
CA THR A 545 12.51 -4.68 -16.78
C THR A 545 13.45 -5.38 -15.83
N ALA A 546 14.60 -4.78 -15.57
CA ALA A 546 15.53 -5.25 -14.55
C ALA A 546 16.21 -4.07 -13.89
N ALA A 547 16.53 -4.22 -12.60
CA ALA A 547 17.27 -3.22 -11.85
C ALA A 547 18.21 -3.89 -10.84
N ALA A 548 19.39 -3.29 -10.64
CA ALA A 548 20.24 -3.52 -9.50
C ALA A 548 20.28 -2.24 -8.67
N PHE A 549 20.19 -2.37 -7.36
CA PHE A 549 20.07 -1.22 -6.48
C PHE A 549 20.77 -1.44 -5.15
N GLN A 550 21.07 -0.33 -4.49
CA GLN A 550 21.48 -0.26 -3.10
C GLN A 550 20.62 0.78 -2.39
N ILE A 551 19.97 0.39 -1.29
CA ILE A 551 19.26 1.30 -0.39
C ILE A 551 20.03 1.36 0.92
N GLN A 552 20.34 2.57 1.37
CA GLN A 552 20.94 2.84 2.67
C GLN A 552 19.95 3.63 3.52
N GLN A 553 19.67 3.13 4.72
CA GLN A 553 18.91 3.82 5.76
C GLN A 553 19.84 4.22 6.88
N THR A 554 19.81 5.50 7.27
CA THR A 554 20.50 6.02 8.43
C THR A 554 19.50 6.44 9.51
N SER A 555 19.59 5.85 10.70
CA SER A 555 18.66 6.09 11.80
C SER A 555 19.42 6.48 13.08
N PRO A 556 19.48 7.79 13.42
CA PRO A 556 20.03 8.24 14.69
C PRO A 556 19.21 7.73 15.86
N GLN A 557 19.87 7.21 16.90
CA GLN A 557 19.22 6.70 18.10
C GLN A 557 19.98 7.18 19.37
N VAL A 558 19.28 7.16 20.49
CA VAL A 558 19.90 7.38 21.81
C VAL A 558 20.22 6.02 22.40
N ALA A 559 21.49 5.76 22.67
CA ALA A 559 21.90 4.52 23.32
C ALA A 559 21.50 4.55 24.81
N ASP A 560 20.97 3.43 25.30
CA ASP A 560 20.64 3.23 26.73
C ASP A 560 19.75 4.32 27.36
N ASN A 561 18.88 4.97 26.54
CA ASN A 561 18.05 6.11 26.97
C ASN A 561 18.84 7.30 27.54
N ASP A 562 20.14 7.42 27.26
CA ASP A 562 20.98 8.55 27.67
C ASP A 562 21.17 9.52 26.49
N PRO A 563 20.57 10.73 26.54
CA PRO A 563 20.66 11.71 25.45
C PRO A 563 22.10 12.14 25.10
N SER A 564 23.05 11.88 25.96
CA SER A 564 24.48 12.19 25.73
C SER A 564 25.18 11.12 24.88
N THR A 565 24.54 9.97 24.63
CA THR A 565 25.10 8.84 23.90
C THR A 565 24.34 8.64 22.57
N LEU A 566 24.81 9.32 21.54
CA LEU A 566 24.28 9.14 20.18
C LEU A 566 24.84 7.85 19.57
N ASP A 567 23.95 6.96 19.15
CA ASP A 567 24.26 5.84 18.27
C ASP A 567 23.59 6.07 16.91
N VAL A 568 24.21 5.59 15.84
CA VAL A 568 23.65 5.64 14.49
C VAL A 568 23.56 4.21 13.97
N ILE A 569 22.36 3.76 13.71
CA ILE A 569 22.12 2.48 13.04
C ILE A 569 21.99 2.74 11.56
N GLU A 570 22.86 2.12 10.79
CA GLU A 570 22.79 2.08 9.34
C GLU A 570 22.26 0.70 8.93
N THR A 571 21.36 0.68 7.97
CA THR A 571 20.90 -0.54 7.31
C THR A 571 21.15 -0.38 5.84
N GLU A 572 21.88 -1.31 5.25
CA GLU A 572 22.18 -1.34 3.83
C GLU A 572 21.51 -2.58 3.22
N THR A 573 20.85 -2.41 2.09
CA THR A 573 20.23 -3.48 1.33
C THR A 573 20.64 -3.37 -0.14
N ASP A 574 21.39 -4.34 -0.62
CA ASP A 574 21.71 -4.56 -2.03
C ASP A 574 20.68 -5.50 -2.66
N GLY A 575 20.30 -5.27 -3.90
CA GLY A 575 19.33 -6.15 -4.53
C GLY A 575 19.33 -6.11 -6.05
N VAL A 576 18.69 -7.13 -6.62
CA VAL A 576 18.40 -7.25 -8.04
C VAL A 576 16.94 -7.62 -8.24
N GLU A 577 16.28 -6.93 -9.14
CA GLU A 577 14.89 -7.17 -9.54
C GLU A 577 14.81 -7.44 -11.03
N ILE A 578 13.96 -8.39 -11.43
CA ILE A 578 13.65 -8.66 -12.83
C ILE A 578 12.14 -8.87 -12.93
N GLN A 579 11.50 -8.25 -13.90
CA GLN A 579 10.09 -8.44 -14.22
C GLN A 579 9.90 -8.60 -15.72
N ILE A 580 9.13 -9.61 -16.13
CA ILE A 580 8.63 -9.78 -17.50
C ILE A 580 7.12 -9.77 -17.46
N GLU A 581 6.50 -9.00 -18.33
CA GLU A 581 5.04 -8.88 -18.38
C GLU A 581 4.56 -8.70 -19.80
N GLY A 582 3.47 -9.39 -20.16
CA GLY A 582 2.80 -9.25 -21.44
C GLY A 582 2.48 -10.56 -22.14
N ARG A 583 2.32 -10.50 -23.45
CA ARG A 583 1.86 -11.60 -24.30
C ARG A 583 3.03 -12.34 -24.96
N LEU A 584 3.21 -13.61 -24.62
CA LEU A 584 4.18 -14.50 -25.25
C LEU A 584 3.65 -15.12 -26.56
N ALA A 585 2.35 -15.37 -26.63
CA ALA A 585 1.65 -15.86 -27.80
C ALA A 585 0.19 -15.39 -27.76
N ASP A 586 -0.54 -15.48 -28.88
CA ASP A 586 -1.95 -15.03 -28.97
C ASP A 586 -2.87 -15.64 -27.91
N PHE A 587 -2.51 -16.81 -27.41
CA PHE A 587 -3.27 -17.54 -26.38
C PHE A 587 -2.62 -17.53 -25.01
N TRP A 588 -1.47 -16.86 -24.82
CA TRP A 588 -0.67 -16.96 -23.60
C TRP A 588 -0.07 -15.61 -23.17
N ASN A 589 -0.52 -15.11 -22.02
CA ASN A 589 0.08 -13.98 -21.33
C ASN A 589 0.88 -14.46 -20.10
N ILE A 590 1.96 -13.77 -19.80
CA ILE A 590 2.84 -14.02 -18.66
C ILE A 590 3.02 -12.75 -17.83
N SER A 591 3.06 -12.91 -16.51
CA SER A 591 3.61 -11.93 -15.57
C SER A 591 4.52 -12.70 -14.63
N ALA A 592 5.82 -12.42 -14.65
CA ALA A 592 6.80 -13.09 -13.79
C ALA A 592 7.75 -12.07 -13.19
N ALA A 593 8.10 -12.27 -11.93
CA ALA A 593 9.04 -11.43 -11.23
C ALA A 593 10.00 -12.27 -10.39
N TYR A 594 11.23 -11.81 -10.28
CA TYR A 594 12.25 -12.35 -9.39
C TYR A 594 12.95 -11.21 -8.66
N THR A 595 13.22 -11.42 -7.39
CA THR A 595 13.97 -10.49 -6.54
C THR A 595 14.99 -11.23 -5.72
N TYR A 596 16.20 -10.70 -5.67
CA TYR A 596 17.25 -11.07 -4.74
C TYR A 596 17.57 -9.89 -3.85
N LEU A 597 17.63 -10.10 -2.51
CA LEU A 597 17.94 -9.08 -1.51
C LEU A 597 19.01 -9.57 -0.54
N ASP A 598 20.04 -8.79 -0.37
CA ASP A 598 21.04 -8.98 0.67
C ASP A 598 21.12 -7.72 1.54
N GLY A 599 20.82 -7.85 2.82
CA GLY A 599 20.75 -6.72 3.74
C GLY A 599 21.50 -6.94 5.03
N GLU A 600 22.17 -5.90 5.49
CA GLU A 600 22.96 -5.90 6.72
C GLU A 600 22.64 -4.67 7.58
N GLN A 601 22.57 -4.87 8.89
CA GLN A 601 22.57 -3.80 9.88
C GLN A 601 24.01 -3.52 10.33
N VAL A 602 24.43 -2.26 10.20
CA VAL A 602 25.76 -1.79 10.60
C VAL A 602 25.57 -0.72 11.69
N GLY A 603 25.85 -1.06 12.94
CA GLY A 603 25.78 -0.12 14.07
C GLY A 603 27.17 0.21 14.60
N ARG A 604 27.39 1.45 15.05
CA ARG A 604 28.65 1.83 15.73
C ARG A 604 28.78 1.18 17.12
N SER A 605 27.67 0.95 17.81
CA SER A 605 27.61 0.36 19.15
C SER A 605 26.72 -0.88 19.23
N GLY A 606 26.00 -1.20 18.13
CA GLY A 606 25.11 -2.33 18.06
C GLY A 606 25.72 -3.57 17.38
N PRO A 607 24.98 -4.66 17.31
CA PRO A 607 25.43 -5.86 16.60
C PRO A 607 25.42 -5.61 15.08
N SER A 608 26.60 -5.45 14.51
CA SER A 608 26.79 -5.47 13.05
C SER A 608 26.66 -6.88 12.50
N GLY A 609 26.33 -7.00 11.21
CA GLY A 609 26.23 -8.27 10.51
C GLY A 609 24.89 -8.99 10.71
N ARG A 610 23.86 -8.35 11.28
CA ARG A 610 22.50 -8.89 11.36
C ARG A 610 21.70 -8.51 10.14
N ARG A 611 20.88 -9.42 9.66
CA ARG A 611 19.93 -9.13 8.59
C ARG A 611 18.76 -8.29 9.12
N PRO A 612 18.26 -7.33 8.36
CA PRO A 612 17.01 -6.66 8.67
C PRO A 612 15.86 -7.66 8.80
N ARG A 613 14.90 -7.35 9.67
CA ARG A 613 13.68 -8.15 9.77
C ARG A 613 12.84 -8.03 8.50
N GLU A 614 12.01 -9.05 8.25
CA GLU A 614 11.07 -9.09 7.12
C GLU A 614 11.76 -8.92 5.74
N LEU A 615 13.04 -9.32 5.64
CA LEU A 615 13.84 -9.30 4.42
C LEU A 615 14.13 -10.74 3.94
N PRO A 616 13.28 -11.31 3.09
CA PRO A 616 13.58 -12.59 2.42
C PRO A 616 14.72 -12.40 1.42
N GLU A 617 15.58 -13.40 1.26
CA GLU A 617 16.71 -13.30 0.31
C GLU A 617 16.25 -13.45 -1.14
N ASN A 618 15.39 -14.43 -1.39
CA ASN A 618 14.85 -14.69 -2.72
C ASN A 618 13.32 -14.64 -2.69
N MET A 619 12.75 -13.94 -3.67
CA MET A 619 11.33 -13.95 -3.96
C MET A 619 11.12 -14.24 -5.44
N PHE A 620 10.13 -15.05 -5.75
CA PHE A 620 9.73 -15.36 -7.12
C PHE A 620 8.21 -15.37 -7.24
N SER A 621 7.71 -14.78 -8.30
CA SER A 621 6.29 -14.87 -8.66
C SER A 621 6.13 -15.13 -10.15
N LEU A 622 5.09 -15.88 -10.49
CA LEU A 622 4.74 -16.23 -11.86
C LEU A 622 3.22 -16.33 -11.96
N TRP A 623 2.65 -15.64 -12.93
CA TRP A 623 1.28 -15.83 -13.35
C TRP A 623 1.22 -16.08 -14.85
N ASN A 624 0.52 -17.13 -15.28
CA ASN A 624 0.24 -17.41 -16.67
C ASN A 624 -1.26 -17.35 -16.91
N SER A 625 -1.69 -16.60 -17.91
CA SER A 625 -3.08 -16.58 -18.38
C SER A 625 -3.15 -17.23 -19.76
N PHE A 626 -4.06 -18.19 -19.92
CA PHE A 626 -4.24 -18.94 -21.15
C PHE A 626 -5.65 -18.74 -21.72
N GLN A 627 -5.73 -18.38 -23.00
CA GLN A 627 -6.99 -18.32 -23.74
C GLN A 627 -7.19 -19.64 -24.49
N PHE A 628 -8.11 -20.48 -24.00
CA PHE A 628 -8.39 -21.80 -24.60
C PHE A 628 -9.39 -21.71 -25.77
N SER A 629 -10.33 -20.76 -25.69
CA SER A 629 -11.31 -20.45 -26.72
C SER A 629 -11.84 -19.03 -26.55
N GLN A 630 -12.72 -18.56 -27.40
CA GLN A 630 -13.37 -17.23 -27.27
C GLN A 630 -14.14 -17.05 -25.95
N LYS A 631 -14.54 -18.14 -25.28
CA LYS A 631 -15.34 -18.10 -24.05
C LYS A 631 -14.64 -18.67 -22.83
N LEU A 632 -13.56 -19.38 -23.00
CA LEU A 632 -12.89 -20.09 -21.93
C LEU A 632 -11.43 -19.67 -21.84
N SER A 633 -11.03 -19.19 -20.68
CA SER A 633 -9.64 -18.89 -20.33
C SER A 633 -9.33 -19.40 -18.93
N GLY A 634 -8.06 -19.43 -18.57
CA GLY A 634 -7.63 -19.87 -17.25
C GLY A 634 -6.29 -19.27 -16.84
N GLY A 635 -6.04 -19.22 -15.57
CA GLY A 635 -4.82 -18.73 -14.95
C GLY A 635 -4.13 -19.79 -14.11
N LEU A 636 -2.79 -19.71 -14.05
CA LEU A 636 -1.96 -20.52 -13.15
C LEU A 636 -0.87 -19.63 -12.56
N GLY A 637 -0.87 -19.51 -11.24
CA GLY A 637 0.05 -18.70 -10.46
C GLY A 637 0.96 -19.56 -9.58
N LEU A 638 2.15 -19.03 -9.30
CA LEU A 638 3.09 -19.54 -8.31
C LEU A 638 3.78 -18.36 -7.65
N THR A 639 3.82 -18.34 -6.32
CA THR A 639 4.64 -17.43 -5.53
C THR A 639 5.55 -18.22 -4.61
N TYR A 640 6.78 -17.77 -4.46
CA TYR A 640 7.78 -18.29 -3.56
C TYR A 640 8.47 -17.16 -2.82
N GLN A 641 8.67 -17.36 -1.52
CA GLN A 641 9.44 -16.46 -0.68
C GLN A 641 10.34 -17.26 0.25
N ASP A 642 11.62 -16.85 0.35
CA ASP A 642 12.56 -17.41 1.31
C ASP A 642 12.17 -17.08 2.76
N GLU A 643 12.78 -17.78 3.70
CA GLU A 643 12.65 -17.46 5.12
C GLU A 643 13.20 -16.04 5.42
N SER A 644 12.62 -15.39 6.41
CA SER A 644 13.04 -14.08 6.88
C SER A 644 13.01 -14.01 8.41
N PHE A 645 13.86 -13.14 8.99
CA PHE A 645 13.79 -12.88 10.42
C PHE A 645 12.58 -12.00 10.75
N ILE A 646 11.89 -12.32 11.85
CA ILE A 646 10.75 -11.53 12.34
C ILE A 646 11.19 -10.39 13.28
N ASN A 647 12.45 -10.41 13.73
CA ASN A 647 13.03 -9.41 14.63
C ASN A 647 14.47 -9.06 14.26
N ASN A 648 14.92 -7.87 14.68
CA ASN A 648 16.28 -7.39 14.42
C ASN A 648 17.36 -8.13 15.23
N SER A 649 16.99 -8.95 16.23
CA SER A 649 17.93 -9.81 16.93
C SER A 649 18.29 -11.09 16.18
N ASN A 650 17.58 -11.36 15.08
CA ASN A 650 17.68 -12.58 14.27
C ASN A 650 17.46 -13.87 15.09
N SER A 651 16.64 -13.79 16.13
CA SER A 651 16.37 -14.91 17.05
C SER A 651 15.12 -15.71 16.67
N ALA A 652 14.27 -15.18 15.77
CA ALA A 652 13.07 -15.84 15.33
C ALA A 652 12.90 -15.69 13.82
N VAL A 653 12.38 -16.73 13.16
CA VAL A 653 12.33 -16.88 11.71
C VAL A 653 10.91 -17.20 11.26
N LEU A 654 10.44 -16.47 10.26
CA LEU A 654 9.29 -16.84 9.45
C LEU A 654 9.76 -17.79 8.35
N PRO A 655 9.23 -19.03 8.27
CA PRO A 655 9.68 -20.02 7.30
C PRO A 655 9.41 -19.59 5.86
N SER A 656 10.19 -20.15 4.92
CA SER A 656 9.91 -20.04 3.49
C SER A 656 8.58 -20.70 3.12
N TYR A 657 7.92 -20.20 2.09
CA TYR A 657 6.70 -20.80 1.58
C TYR A 657 6.63 -20.78 0.06
N THR A 658 5.82 -21.68 -0.47
CA THR A 658 5.41 -21.70 -1.88
C THR A 658 3.90 -21.79 -1.95
N ARG A 659 3.26 -20.90 -2.70
CA ARG A 659 1.82 -20.93 -2.97
C ARG A 659 1.58 -21.16 -4.46
N ILE A 660 0.56 -21.95 -4.76
CA ILE A 660 0.09 -22.19 -6.13
C ILE A 660 -1.35 -21.71 -6.21
N ASP A 661 -1.62 -20.86 -7.19
CA ASP A 661 -2.93 -20.31 -7.48
C ASP A 661 -3.42 -20.82 -8.84
N ALA A 662 -4.71 -21.05 -8.98
CA ALA A 662 -5.32 -21.43 -10.24
C ALA A 662 -6.67 -20.74 -10.44
N ALA A 663 -6.97 -20.35 -11.67
CA ALA A 663 -8.23 -19.71 -12.02
C ALA A 663 -8.80 -20.27 -13.32
N LEU A 664 -10.13 -20.27 -13.43
CA LEU A 664 -10.85 -20.63 -14.64
C LEU A 664 -11.92 -19.56 -14.89
N TYR A 665 -11.93 -19.02 -16.10
CA TYR A 665 -12.85 -17.97 -16.51
C TYR A 665 -13.74 -18.46 -17.64
N TYR A 666 -15.04 -18.22 -17.51
CA TYR A 666 -16.00 -18.60 -18.54
C TYR A 666 -16.95 -17.44 -18.85
N GLN A 667 -16.89 -16.94 -20.06
CA GLN A 667 -17.77 -15.89 -20.55
C GLN A 667 -19.10 -16.50 -21.04
N LEU A 668 -20.14 -16.34 -20.22
CA LEU A 668 -21.48 -16.85 -20.54
C LEU A 668 -22.11 -16.12 -21.71
N SER A 669 -21.97 -14.79 -21.75
CA SER A 669 -22.43 -13.93 -22.86
C SER A 669 -21.48 -12.74 -23.01
N ASN A 670 -21.73 -11.82 -23.95
CA ASN A 670 -20.92 -10.60 -24.08
C ASN A 670 -21.02 -9.66 -22.85
N THR A 671 -22.02 -9.87 -22.01
CA THR A 671 -22.31 -9.04 -20.84
C THR A 671 -22.18 -9.81 -19.51
N LEU A 672 -21.86 -11.10 -19.52
CA LEU A 672 -21.75 -11.94 -18.32
C LEU A 672 -20.55 -12.87 -18.41
N ARG A 673 -19.64 -12.71 -17.47
CA ARG A 673 -18.43 -13.52 -17.29
C ARG A 673 -18.44 -14.24 -15.95
#